data_a40753499ab24935427f3c649bbb4bed
#
_entry.id   a40753499ab24935427f3c649bbb4bed
#
_cell.length_a   1.000
_cell.length_b   1.000
_cell.length_c   1.000
_cell.angle_alpha   90.00
_cell.angle_beta   90.00
_cell.angle_gamma   90.00
#
_symmetry.space_group_name_H-M   'P 1'
#
loop_
_entity.id
_entity.type
_entity.pdbx_description
1 polymer ?
#
loop_
_entity_poly.entity_id
_entity_poly.type
_entity_poly.pdbx_seq_one_letter_code
_entity_poly.pdbx_strand_id
1 'polypeptide(L)'
;MNENELNTGAGSAGQAAVPPRKEKLTRKEKKARWKAAKKAKKEEQREYYRYAPPLKRAWNLWLGKTLRVILILMIIFGVIAANMPAIYSSIVIPAVRQYYEENKNKPLTEEHLKKIYELSPIDQEGYDRIEALPSVSADDTWTICVYLVASDLEDDHENDLSVMTSALTSDARRQQESISSAYVMESLNRYNRELMANGLELPKFYYYPTNPVSSSTVVTQDVHVSERLGCASADIMEMTSDKWSDRIQIVMQTGGATHWSNSMINPNRTQRFLYKGGSFTEVADLPLQPAARPETLADFLRFCRDEYPADHTMLILWDHGGGPFGYGQDSIFGNMLSLRDIRTALENVYRPNSSDPAFDIIGFDACLMSCLEVTETLDGFADYYCLSEESIPGEGWDYAPWLQAMTDDPTMSPAKVGREIADAMTDYYMIQNINIPFVQMNTTFSVIDAQKAHELYGAYCELAKAQLKDAVSDLGVLAEIGRCGGRSTRYGETQANRFNTVDLGNYVDHMIDSYPEQCSRIKDLLKETVLYHRENGGLCDSTGIAVYVPTVVNTLPGLMSYLEYVYDICDDENIAALYYYKQSGCLNDEMKAYVATFTDTEPKVLDTAPFTAFSKADPRFDNAGFLIPVDDNLQSLMTDYQLELGRYDANDHTITYYGRDKVLSLDGEGSLCSNFDGSWICLNGEPLYVEIVSSTASAVEYKAHVNYDGKEAYLMITADRDTNTYTITGVRLVDNNNAANMLVSSRSVLEPEAGKAIVPLYTQTNFLTGETRHIEGEKVTFRIGISISREMLPSGYYLSTAVISDSRGDNYYSKVIGSSVSGKQIENWTLDERFLGRDY
;
A
#
# COMPACT_ATOMS: atom_id res chain seq x y z
N MET A 1 -43.01 47.49 -32.35
CA MET A 1 -43.81 48.56 -32.98
C MET A 1 -43.58 48.42 -34.46
N ASN A 2 -44.38 47.73 -35.10
CA ASN A 2 -45.58 48.11 -35.91
C ASN A 2 -45.11 48.79 -37.17
N GLU A 3 -45.31 48.07 -38.26
CA GLU A 3 -46.48 48.00 -39.12
C GLU A 3 -46.40 48.97 -40.32
N ASN A 4 -46.44 48.35 -41.44
CA ASN A 4 -47.58 48.36 -42.39
C ASN A 4 -47.64 49.52 -43.39
N GLU A 5 -47.73 49.10 -44.55
CA GLU A 5 -48.84 49.25 -45.58
C GLU A 5 -48.60 50.39 -46.55
N LEU A 6 -48.93 50.48 -47.78
CA LEU A 6 -49.97 49.93 -48.70
C LEU A 6 -49.61 50.43 -50.10
N ASN A 7 -49.62 49.71 -51.10
CA ASN A 7 -50.70 49.43 -52.11
C ASN A 7 -50.86 50.41 -53.24
N THR A 8 -51.09 49.82 -54.38
CA THR A 8 -51.88 50.05 -55.60
C THR A 8 -51.25 50.71 -56.82
N GLY A 9 -51.52 50.02 -57.91
CA GLY A 9 -51.56 50.57 -59.26
C GLY A 9 -51.48 49.51 -60.37
N ALA A 10 -52.69 49.26 -60.91
CA ALA A 10 -52.91 48.24 -61.94
C ALA A 10 -52.46 48.71 -63.38
N GLY A 11 -52.13 47.71 -64.23
CA GLY A 11 -52.28 48.04 -65.62
C GLY A 11 -51.53 47.13 -66.61
N SER A 12 -52.27 46.24 -67.23
CA SER A 12 -52.23 45.78 -68.60
C SER A 12 -51.23 44.64 -69.03
N ALA A 13 -51.86 43.69 -69.64
CA ALA A 13 -51.33 42.45 -70.18
C ALA A 13 -50.18 42.57 -71.21
N GLY A 14 -49.20 41.71 -71.10
CA GLY A 14 -48.24 41.41 -72.13
C GLY A 14 -47.79 39.96 -72.04
N GLN A 15 -48.01 39.19 -73.00
CA GLN A 15 -47.75 37.73 -73.11
C GLN A 15 -46.38 37.32 -72.55
N ALA A 16 -46.38 36.40 -71.61
CA ALA A 16 -45.22 35.85 -71.07
C ALA A 16 -44.61 34.72 -72.01
N ALA A 17 -43.44 35.00 -72.49
CA ALA A 17 -42.55 33.98 -73.09
C ALA A 17 -42.04 33.07 -71.96
N VAL A 18 -42.29 31.75 -72.10
CA VAL A 18 -41.85 30.70 -71.19
C VAL A 18 -40.32 30.64 -71.23
N PRO A 19 -39.59 30.76 -70.08
CA PRO A 19 -38.13 30.62 -70.08
C PRO A 19 -37.77 29.15 -70.33
N PRO A 20 -36.69 28.87 -71.08
CA PRO A 20 -36.26 27.51 -71.39
C PRO A 20 -35.92 26.75 -70.12
N ARG A 21 -36.47 25.55 -69.94
CA ARG A 21 -36.15 24.60 -68.89
C ARG A 21 -34.66 24.43 -68.77
N LYS A 22 -34.03 24.78 -67.69
CA LYS A 22 -32.63 24.49 -67.38
C LYS A 22 -32.51 22.95 -67.28
N GLU A 23 -31.93 22.32 -68.26
CA GLU A 23 -31.56 20.92 -68.26
C GLU A 23 -30.71 20.64 -67.02
N LYS A 24 -31.10 19.67 -66.18
CA LYS A 24 -30.37 19.23 -64.99
C LYS A 24 -29.19 18.40 -65.48
N LEU A 25 -28.03 19.00 -65.56
CA LEU A 25 -26.78 18.29 -65.89
C LEU A 25 -26.63 17.05 -65.00
N THR A 26 -26.32 15.91 -65.58
CA THR A 26 -26.04 14.65 -64.88
C THR A 26 -24.80 14.79 -64.03
N ARG A 27 -24.67 13.91 -63.01
CA ARG A 27 -23.49 13.87 -62.11
C ARG A 27 -22.18 13.75 -62.88
N LYS A 28 -22.18 13.06 -64.07
CA LYS A 28 -21.06 12.87 -64.93
C LYS A 28 -20.64 14.16 -65.64
N GLU A 29 -21.60 14.93 -66.14
CA GLU A 29 -21.44 16.24 -66.81
C GLU A 29 -20.98 17.33 -65.82
N LYS A 30 -21.51 17.33 -64.58
CA LYS A 30 -21.03 18.23 -63.52
C LYS A 30 -19.56 17.95 -63.18
N LYS A 31 -19.18 16.65 -63.11
CA LYS A 31 -17.82 16.24 -62.82
C LYS A 31 -16.86 16.55 -63.96
N ALA A 32 -17.32 16.47 -65.24
CA ALA A 32 -16.56 16.86 -66.41
C ALA A 32 -16.32 18.38 -66.51
N ARG A 33 -17.39 19.23 -66.29
CA ARG A 33 -17.27 20.69 -66.24
C ARG A 33 -16.35 21.14 -65.10
N TRP A 34 -16.45 20.49 -63.90
CA TRP A 34 -15.56 20.79 -62.78
C TRP A 34 -14.09 20.45 -63.12
N LYS A 35 -13.84 19.30 -63.77
CA LYS A 35 -12.49 18.93 -64.25
C LYS A 35 -11.94 19.90 -65.31
N ALA A 36 -12.78 20.34 -66.23
CA ALA A 36 -12.41 21.33 -67.29
C ALA A 36 -12.09 22.69 -66.66
N ALA A 37 -12.95 23.20 -65.74
CA ALA A 37 -12.69 24.44 -65.03
C ALA A 37 -11.43 24.41 -64.18
N LYS A 38 -11.16 23.26 -63.51
CA LYS A 38 -9.94 23.01 -62.73
C LYS A 38 -8.68 22.97 -63.63
N LYS A 39 -8.80 22.42 -64.84
CA LYS A 39 -7.70 22.38 -65.82
C LYS A 39 -7.41 23.80 -66.38
N ALA A 40 -8.45 24.56 -66.74
CA ALA A 40 -8.31 25.95 -67.22
C ALA A 40 -7.68 26.87 -66.16
N LYS A 41 -8.13 26.77 -64.89
CA LYS A 41 -7.56 27.51 -63.76
C LYS A 41 -6.09 27.11 -63.49
N LYS A 42 -5.72 25.86 -63.76
CA LYS A 42 -4.34 25.36 -63.60
C LYS A 42 -3.41 25.85 -64.75
N GLU A 43 -3.96 26.05 -65.99
CA GLU A 43 -3.27 26.64 -67.13
C GLU A 43 -3.07 28.12 -66.97
N GLU A 44 -4.08 28.85 -66.56
CA GLU A 44 -4.02 30.29 -66.19
C GLU A 44 -2.98 30.56 -65.09
N GLN A 45 -2.96 29.70 -64.05
CA GLN A 45 -1.93 29.77 -63.00
C GLN A 45 -0.54 29.47 -63.57
N ARG A 46 -0.37 28.51 -64.49
CA ARG A 46 0.90 28.20 -65.10
C ARG A 46 1.44 29.35 -65.96
N GLU A 47 0.56 30.04 -66.66
CA GLU A 47 0.91 31.22 -67.46
C GLU A 47 1.30 32.39 -66.56
N TYR A 48 0.54 32.69 -65.51
CA TYR A 48 0.86 33.73 -64.51
C TYR A 48 2.27 33.49 -63.90
N TYR A 49 2.59 32.26 -63.55
CA TYR A 49 3.88 31.92 -62.91
C TYR A 49 5.08 31.86 -63.89
N ARG A 50 4.83 31.83 -65.19
CA ARG A 50 5.85 31.96 -66.20
C ARG A 50 6.62 33.28 -66.13
N TYR A 51 5.95 34.33 -65.69
CA TYR A 51 6.50 35.68 -65.59
C TYR A 51 6.74 36.14 -64.12
N ALA A 52 6.50 35.27 -63.12
CA ALA A 52 6.72 35.61 -61.72
C ALA A 52 8.22 35.55 -61.34
N PRO A 53 8.67 36.37 -60.36
CA PRO A 53 10.07 36.32 -59.88
C PRO A 53 10.45 34.94 -59.34
N PRO A 54 11.73 34.55 -59.42
CA PRO A 54 12.22 33.19 -59.06
C PRO A 54 11.80 32.69 -57.65
N LEU A 55 11.84 33.55 -56.67
CA LEU A 55 11.39 33.25 -55.30
C LEU A 55 9.88 32.95 -55.21
N LYS A 56 9.06 33.67 -55.99
CA LYS A 56 7.60 33.49 -56.06
C LYS A 56 7.25 32.22 -56.85
N ARG A 57 8.11 31.81 -57.78
CA ARG A 57 8.03 30.54 -58.53
C ARG A 57 8.31 29.34 -57.59
N ALA A 58 9.44 29.38 -56.85
CA ALA A 58 9.83 28.33 -55.93
C ALA A 58 8.78 28.13 -54.80
N TRP A 59 8.24 29.23 -54.30
CA TRP A 59 7.22 29.22 -53.22
C TRP A 59 5.87 28.62 -53.65
N ASN A 60 5.55 28.64 -54.91
CA ASN A 60 4.28 28.11 -55.41
C ASN A 60 4.39 26.80 -56.21
N LEU A 61 5.59 26.32 -56.42
CA LEU A 61 5.83 24.96 -56.91
C LEU A 61 5.45 23.91 -55.85
N TRP A 62 5.32 22.64 -56.21
CA TRP A 62 4.94 21.53 -55.32
C TRP A 62 5.72 21.54 -54.02
N LEU A 63 6.98 21.87 -54.02
CA LEU A 63 7.87 22.00 -52.88
C LEU A 63 7.40 23.10 -51.91
N GLY A 64 6.98 24.26 -52.40
CA GLY A 64 6.47 25.36 -51.59
C GLY A 64 5.10 25.07 -50.91
N LYS A 65 4.26 24.24 -51.54
CA LYS A 65 3.01 23.77 -50.93
C LYS A 65 3.27 22.78 -49.83
N THR A 66 4.17 21.86 -50.02
CA THR A 66 4.58 20.86 -49.02
C THR A 66 5.25 21.56 -47.83
N LEU A 67 6.16 22.50 -48.07
CA LEU A 67 6.79 23.31 -47.05
C LEU A 67 5.78 24.16 -46.23
N ARG A 68 4.75 24.71 -46.87
CA ARG A 68 3.67 25.44 -46.17
C ARG A 68 2.84 24.50 -45.29
N VAL A 69 2.51 23.30 -45.76
CA VAL A 69 1.79 22.31 -44.97
C VAL A 69 2.64 21.89 -43.78
N ILE A 70 3.91 21.61 -43.99
CA ILE A 70 4.84 21.29 -42.89
C ILE A 70 4.96 22.46 -41.90
N LEU A 71 5.10 23.68 -42.37
CA LEU A 71 5.19 24.87 -41.52
C LEU A 71 3.88 25.09 -40.69
N ILE A 72 2.73 24.90 -41.34
CA ILE A 72 1.43 24.99 -40.68
C ILE A 72 1.31 23.86 -39.62
N LEU A 73 1.72 22.65 -39.97
CA LEU A 73 1.72 21.53 -39.01
C LEU A 73 2.70 21.78 -37.85
N MET A 74 3.89 22.32 -38.10
CA MET A 74 4.83 22.72 -37.05
C MET A 74 4.30 23.83 -36.15
N ILE A 75 3.60 24.84 -36.74
CA ILE A 75 2.97 25.89 -35.94
C ILE A 75 1.82 25.32 -35.13
N ILE A 76 0.97 24.47 -35.70
CA ILE A 76 -0.11 23.79 -34.96
C ILE A 76 0.48 22.93 -33.85
N PHE A 77 1.51 22.14 -34.15
CA PHE A 77 2.19 21.30 -33.16
C PHE A 77 2.86 22.16 -32.07
N GLY A 78 3.53 23.25 -32.45
CA GLY A 78 4.12 24.19 -31.48
C GLY A 78 3.08 24.89 -30.60
N VAL A 79 1.92 25.26 -31.16
CA VAL A 79 0.81 25.83 -30.37
C VAL A 79 0.21 24.77 -29.45
N ILE A 80 0.02 23.54 -29.91
CA ILE A 80 -0.46 22.44 -29.09
C ILE A 80 0.55 22.16 -27.98
N ALA A 81 1.83 22.02 -28.32
CA ALA A 81 2.89 21.74 -27.34
C ALA A 81 3.03 22.85 -26.28
N ALA A 82 2.98 24.13 -26.71
CA ALA A 82 3.05 25.27 -25.81
C ALA A 82 1.84 25.41 -24.87
N ASN A 83 0.67 24.86 -25.28
CA ASN A 83 -0.54 24.88 -24.48
C ASN A 83 -0.87 23.51 -23.88
N MET A 84 -0.02 22.51 -24.03
CA MET A 84 -0.23 21.17 -23.47
C MET A 84 -0.51 21.19 -21.97
N PRO A 85 0.23 21.94 -21.13
CA PRO A 85 -0.09 21.99 -19.71
C PRO A 85 -1.51 22.56 -19.43
N ALA A 86 -1.89 23.62 -20.14
CA ALA A 86 -3.22 24.22 -20.00
C ALA A 86 -4.34 23.36 -20.58
N ILE A 87 -4.10 22.66 -21.69
CA ILE A 87 -5.03 21.70 -22.29
C ILE A 87 -5.18 20.50 -21.34
N TYR A 88 -4.07 20.05 -20.78
CA TYR A 88 -4.04 18.91 -19.87
C TYR A 88 -4.81 19.23 -18.58
N SER A 89 -4.48 20.34 -17.91
CA SER A 89 -5.15 20.74 -16.67
C SER A 89 -6.61 21.13 -16.85
N SER A 90 -7.00 21.75 -17.99
CA SER A 90 -8.36 22.27 -18.18
C SER A 90 -9.31 21.33 -18.92
N ILE A 91 -8.80 20.31 -19.60
CA ILE A 91 -9.63 19.41 -20.43
C ILE A 91 -9.38 17.94 -20.05
N VAL A 92 -8.12 17.50 -19.98
CA VAL A 92 -7.81 16.08 -19.77
C VAL A 92 -8.06 15.66 -18.33
N ILE A 93 -7.54 16.42 -17.36
CA ILE A 93 -7.76 16.12 -15.94
C ILE A 93 -9.24 16.13 -15.57
N PRO A 94 -10.03 17.18 -15.92
CA PRO A 94 -11.46 17.16 -15.66
C PRO A 94 -12.19 16.01 -16.37
N ALA A 95 -11.78 15.67 -17.59
CA ALA A 95 -12.40 14.55 -18.31
C ALA A 95 -12.09 13.20 -17.71
N VAL A 96 -10.86 12.99 -17.21
CA VAL A 96 -10.49 11.74 -16.51
C VAL A 96 -11.17 11.67 -15.15
N ARG A 97 -11.19 12.79 -14.40
CA ARG A 97 -11.91 12.88 -13.12
C ARG A 97 -13.42 12.65 -13.33
N GLN A 98 -14.01 13.26 -14.35
CA GLN A 98 -15.39 13.02 -14.72
C GLN A 98 -15.63 11.55 -15.11
N TYR A 99 -14.74 10.94 -15.88
CA TYR A 99 -14.80 9.52 -16.24
C TYR A 99 -14.75 8.62 -14.99
N TYR A 100 -13.87 8.93 -14.05
CA TYR A 100 -13.76 8.25 -12.75
C TYR A 100 -15.08 8.36 -11.99
N GLU A 101 -15.56 9.58 -11.74
CA GLU A 101 -16.79 9.83 -10.99
C GLU A 101 -18.04 9.21 -11.66
N GLU A 102 -18.06 9.14 -12.99
CA GLU A 102 -19.15 8.52 -13.74
C GLU A 102 -19.08 6.98 -13.73
N ASN A 103 -17.93 6.40 -13.44
CA ASN A 103 -17.72 4.95 -13.56
C ASN A 103 -17.58 4.23 -12.22
N LYS A 104 -17.06 4.89 -11.17
CA LYS A 104 -16.90 4.26 -9.86
C LYS A 104 -18.20 3.68 -9.28
N ASN A 105 -19.35 4.27 -9.63
CA ASN A 105 -20.67 3.85 -9.17
C ASN A 105 -21.55 3.32 -10.32
N LYS A 106 -20.97 2.88 -11.43
CA LYS A 106 -21.78 2.27 -12.50
C LYS A 106 -22.35 0.93 -12.06
N PRO A 107 -23.64 0.66 -12.36
CA PRO A 107 -24.20 -0.66 -12.14
C PRO A 107 -23.37 -1.73 -12.84
N LEU A 108 -23.08 -2.80 -12.14
CA LEU A 108 -22.35 -3.93 -12.67
C LEU A 108 -23.09 -4.53 -13.87
N THR A 109 -22.38 -4.82 -14.94
CA THR A 109 -22.87 -5.63 -16.05
C THR A 109 -22.61 -7.11 -15.77
N GLU A 110 -23.34 -8.02 -16.46
CA GLU A 110 -23.04 -9.45 -16.39
C GLU A 110 -21.57 -9.77 -16.72
N GLU A 111 -20.93 -8.99 -17.60
CA GLU A 111 -19.52 -9.13 -17.96
C GLU A 111 -18.60 -8.72 -16.81
N HIS A 112 -18.95 -7.66 -16.07
CA HIS A 112 -18.23 -7.24 -14.87
C HIS A 112 -18.33 -8.29 -13.77
N LEU A 113 -19.53 -8.79 -13.47
CA LEU A 113 -19.76 -9.86 -12.48
C LEU A 113 -18.93 -11.11 -12.81
N LYS A 114 -18.97 -11.53 -14.09
CA LYS A 114 -18.17 -12.66 -14.54
C LYS A 114 -16.69 -12.45 -14.30
N LYS A 115 -16.16 -11.25 -14.60
CA LYS A 115 -14.76 -10.92 -14.40
C LYS A 115 -14.38 -10.86 -12.91
N ILE A 116 -15.25 -10.36 -12.05
CA ILE A 116 -15.07 -10.38 -10.59
C ILE A 116 -14.89 -11.82 -10.10
N TYR A 117 -15.81 -12.71 -10.45
CA TYR A 117 -15.74 -14.11 -10.05
C TYR A 117 -14.58 -14.90 -10.69
N GLU A 118 -14.06 -14.47 -11.84
CA GLU A 118 -12.85 -15.04 -12.44
C GLU A 118 -11.58 -14.61 -11.71
N LEU A 119 -11.52 -13.38 -11.20
CA LEU A 119 -10.35 -12.81 -10.53
C LEU A 119 -10.34 -13.00 -9.01
N SER A 120 -11.50 -13.07 -8.40
CA SER A 120 -11.69 -13.32 -6.97
C SER A 120 -12.79 -14.37 -6.80
N PRO A 121 -12.48 -15.66 -7.00
CA PRO A 121 -13.46 -16.71 -6.84
C PRO A 121 -13.97 -16.75 -5.40
N ILE A 122 -15.26 -17.02 -5.25
CA ILE A 122 -15.85 -17.24 -3.93
C ILE A 122 -15.24 -18.49 -3.32
N ASP A 123 -14.84 -18.42 -2.06
CA ASP A 123 -14.50 -19.58 -1.24
C ASP A 123 -15.78 -20.41 -1.00
N GLN A 124 -16.04 -21.34 -1.92
CA GLN A 124 -17.27 -22.15 -1.88
C GLN A 124 -17.30 -23.07 -0.66
N GLU A 125 -16.16 -23.58 -0.22
CA GLU A 125 -16.08 -24.41 0.98
C GLU A 125 -16.40 -23.63 2.24
N GLY A 126 -15.83 -22.44 2.38
CA GLY A 126 -16.12 -21.52 3.47
C GLY A 126 -17.56 -21.03 3.44
N TYR A 127 -18.09 -20.70 2.25
CA TYR A 127 -19.48 -20.34 2.06
C TYR A 127 -20.41 -21.43 2.59
N ASP A 128 -20.20 -22.69 2.17
CA ASP A 128 -21.03 -23.83 2.57
C ASP A 128 -20.92 -24.11 4.07
N ARG A 129 -19.73 -23.92 4.67
CA ARG A 129 -19.53 -24.04 6.13
C ARG A 129 -20.34 -23.02 6.89
N ILE A 130 -20.28 -21.74 6.50
CA ILE A 130 -21.02 -20.65 7.15
C ILE A 130 -22.53 -20.85 6.98
N GLU A 131 -23.00 -21.27 5.78
CA GLU A 131 -24.41 -21.55 5.54
C GLU A 131 -24.95 -22.69 6.40
N ALA A 132 -24.09 -23.63 6.81
CA ALA A 132 -24.48 -24.73 7.69
C ALA A 132 -24.60 -24.33 9.17
N LEU A 133 -24.15 -23.15 9.56
CA LEU A 133 -24.26 -22.65 10.93
C LEU A 133 -25.72 -22.32 11.28
N PRO A 134 -26.11 -22.46 12.56
CA PRO A 134 -27.45 -22.13 12.99
C PRO A 134 -27.82 -20.66 12.74
N SER A 135 -29.01 -20.43 12.21
CA SER A 135 -29.58 -19.09 12.13
C SER A 135 -29.95 -18.56 13.51
N VAL A 136 -29.91 -17.25 13.67
CA VAL A 136 -30.43 -16.58 14.88
C VAL A 136 -31.94 -16.37 14.78
N SER A 137 -32.58 -15.94 15.87
CA SER A 137 -33.99 -15.62 15.86
C SER A 137 -34.25 -14.34 15.04
N ALA A 138 -35.31 -14.39 14.24
CA ALA A 138 -35.76 -13.21 13.50
C ALA A 138 -36.19 -12.05 14.43
N ASP A 139 -36.37 -12.25 15.72
CA ASP A 139 -36.72 -11.24 16.73
C ASP A 139 -35.49 -10.69 17.46
N ASP A 140 -34.32 -11.26 17.27
CA ASP A 140 -33.09 -10.83 17.93
C ASP A 140 -32.66 -9.42 17.48
N THR A 141 -32.09 -8.69 18.39
CA THR A 141 -31.62 -7.32 18.19
C THR A 141 -30.09 -7.26 18.08
N TRP A 142 -29.59 -6.26 17.36
CA TRP A 142 -28.17 -6.04 17.17
C TRP A 142 -27.73 -4.67 17.67
N THR A 143 -26.63 -4.63 18.42
CA THR A 143 -25.87 -3.41 18.69
C THR A 143 -24.51 -3.48 17.98
N ILE A 144 -24.29 -2.55 17.05
CA ILE A 144 -23.02 -2.38 16.36
C ILE A 144 -22.31 -1.20 17.02
N CYS A 145 -21.20 -1.47 17.73
CA CYS A 145 -20.37 -0.48 18.41
C CYS A 145 -19.22 -0.09 17.48
N VAL A 146 -19.15 1.16 17.04
CA VAL A 146 -18.10 1.65 16.14
C VAL A 146 -17.21 2.65 16.86
N TYR A 147 -15.93 2.32 17.00
CA TYR A 147 -14.94 3.18 17.64
C TYR A 147 -14.07 3.84 16.58
N LEU A 148 -14.33 5.12 16.28
CA LEU A 148 -13.67 5.87 15.24
C LEU A 148 -12.55 6.74 15.85
N VAL A 149 -11.31 6.35 15.65
CA VAL A 149 -10.17 7.21 16.00
C VAL A 149 -9.95 8.27 14.91
N ALA A 150 -10.23 7.92 13.69
CA ALA A 150 -10.31 8.75 12.48
C ALA A 150 -9.00 9.42 11.99
N SER A 151 -8.15 9.87 12.88
CA SER A 151 -6.80 10.38 12.59
C SER A 151 -6.71 11.33 11.37
N ASP A 152 -5.69 11.18 10.57
CA ASP A 152 -5.49 11.88 9.29
C ASP A 152 -6.35 11.30 8.13
N LEU A 153 -7.01 10.14 8.34
CA LEU A 153 -7.96 9.58 7.38
C LEU A 153 -9.22 10.44 7.21
N GLU A 154 -9.52 11.30 8.18
CA GLU A 154 -10.61 12.25 8.09
C GLU A 154 -10.18 13.61 7.50
N ASP A 155 -8.87 13.89 7.50
CA ASP A 155 -8.33 15.13 6.96
C ASP A 155 -8.42 15.15 5.42
N ASP A 156 -8.90 16.25 4.83
CA ASP A 156 -9.02 16.42 3.37
C ASP A 156 -7.62 16.51 2.71
N HIS A 157 -7.20 15.45 2.05
CA HIS A 157 -5.88 15.29 1.47
C HIS A 157 -5.52 16.31 0.36
N GLU A 158 -6.47 17.07 -0.19
CA GLU A 158 -6.17 17.99 -1.29
C GLU A 158 -5.71 19.40 -0.85
N ASN A 159 -6.00 19.85 0.36
CA ASN A 159 -5.78 21.25 0.74
C ASN A 159 -4.81 21.50 1.90
N ASP A 160 -4.41 20.50 2.67
CA ASP A 160 -3.97 20.76 4.03
C ASP A 160 -2.45 20.94 4.24
N LEU A 161 -1.59 20.48 3.36
CA LEU A 161 -0.14 20.67 3.56
C LEU A 161 0.31 22.13 3.35
N SER A 162 -0.42 22.94 2.59
CA SER A 162 -0.10 24.36 2.43
C SER A 162 -0.66 25.23 3.56
N VAL A 163 -1.78 24.82 4.18
CA VAL A 163 -2.44 25.54 5.27
C VAL A 163 -1.84 25.12 6.62
N MET A 164 -1.54 23.84 6.85
CA MET A 164 -0.86 23.38 8.08
C MET A 164 0.56 23.90 8.21
N THR A 165 1.31 24.03 7.13
CA THR A 165 2.64 24.66 7.17
C THR A 165 2.61 26.15 7.47
N SER A 166 1.49 26.84 7.26
CA SER A 166 1.33 28.26 7.56
C SER A 166 0.65 28.55 8.90
N ALA A 167 -0.13 27.62 9.44
CA ALA A 167 -0.94 27.82 10.65
C ALA A 167 -0.34 27.22 11.92
N LEU A 168 0.51 26.19 11.80
CA LEU A 168 1.26 25.68 12.93
C LEU A 168 2.44 26.62 13.20
N THR A 169 2.33 27.40 14.25
CA THR A 169 3.48 28.13 14.81
C THR A 169 4.57 27.10 15.16
N SER A 170 5.84 27.51 15.02
CA SER A 170 7.01 26.68 15.36
C SER A 170 6.93 26.02 16.76
N ASP A 171 6.07 26.52 17.62
CA ASP A 171 5.85 26.04 19.00
C ASP A 171 4.82 24.91 19.07
N ALA A 172 3.76 24.94 18.26
CA ALA A 172 2.80 23.84 18.17
C ALA A 172 3.46 22.59 17.52
N ARG A 173 4.29 22.79 16.52
CA ARG A 173 5.08 21.74 15.87
C ARG A 173 6.06 21.07 16.85
N ARG A 174 6.79 21.87 17.65
CA ARG A 174 7.68 21.35 18.71
C ARG A 174 6.92 20.64 19.81
N GLN A 175 5.70 21.00 20.08
CA GLN A 175 4.86 20.40 21.12
C GLN A 175 4.29 19.05 20.65
N GLN A 176 3.91 18.93 19.39
CA GLN A 176 3.47 17.67 18.77
C GLN A 176 4.65 16.68 18.64
N GLU A 177 5.80 17.13 18.21
CA GLU A 177 7.06 16.35 18.21
C GLU A 177 7.46 15.90 19.63
N SER A 178 7.19 16.72 20.67
CA SER A 178 7.52 16.40 22.05
C SER A 178 6.57 15.40 22.70
N ILE A 179 5.27 15.40 22.33
CA ILE A 179 4.28 14.46 22.86
C ILE A 179 4.46 13.07 22.22
N SER A 180 4.66 13.00 20.92
CA SER A 180 5.02 11.77 20.20
C SER A 180 6.35 11.19 20.71
N SER A 181 7.34 12.05 20.92
CA SER A 181 8.62 11.72 21.54
C SER A 181 8.48 11.29 23.00
N ALA A 182 7.54 11.83 23.75
CA ALA A 182 7.34 11.48 25.17
C ALA A 182 6.75 10.06 25.36
N TYR A 183 5.81 9.63 24.50
CA TYR A 183 5.27 8.27 24.57
C TYR A 183 6.29 7.21 24.16
N VAL A 184 6.99 7.45 23.03
CA VAL A 184 8.12 6.60 22.61
C VAL A 184 9.22 6.58 23.66
N MET A 185 9.50 7.72 24.31
CA MET A 185 10.48 7.83 25.40
C MET A 185 10.01 7.20 26.71
N GLU A 186 8.71 7.17 27.00
CA GLU A 186 8.21 6.47 28.18
C GLU A 186 8.27 4.95 27.99
N SER A 187 7.93 4.47 26.81
CA SER A 187 8.08 3.06 26.44
C SER A 187 9.56 2.65 26.40
N LEU A 188 10.43 3.47 25.80
CA LEU A 188 11.88 3.29 25.85
C LEU A 188 12.45 3.38 27.29
N ASN A 189 11.90 4.24 28.16
CA ASN A 189 12.34 4.37 29.53
C ASN A 189 11.89 3.21 30.42
N ARG A 190 10.72 2.61 30.14
CA ARG A 190 10.28 1.36 30.80
C ARG A 190 11.22 0.22 30.40
N TYR A 191 11.42 0.07 29.11
CA TYR A 191 12.36 -0.89 28.54
C TYR A 191 13.80 -0.68 29.03
N ASN A 192 14.29 0.56 29.04
CA ASN A 192 15.60 0.91 29.59
C ASN A 192 15.75 0.57 31.07
N ARG A 193 14.67 0.68 31.87
CA ARG A 193 14.68 0.25 33.27
C ARG A 193 14.81 -1.26 33.41
N GLU A 194 14.16 -2.02 32.53
CA GLU A 194 14.27 -3.49 32.50
C GLU A 194 15.66 -3.93 32.03
N LEU A 195 16.22 -3.31 31.00
CA LEU A 195 17.61 -3.56 30.57
C LEU A 195 18.64 -3.21 31.64
N MET A 196 18.47 -2.08 32.35
CA MET A 196 19.35 -1.70 33.44
C MET A 196 19.21 -2.62 34.64
N ALA A 197 18.01 -3.12 34.91
CA ALA A 197 17.80 -4.16 35.93
C ALA A 197 18.54 -5.46 35.60
N ASN A 198 18.79 -5.71 34.30
CA ASN A 198 19.50 -6.87 33.76
C ASN A 198 20.98 -6.59 33.45
N GLY A 199 21.52 -5.44 33.79
CA GLY A 199 22.98 -5.14 33.76
C GLY A 199 23.52 -4.72 32.40
N LEU A 200 22.71 -4.27 31.47
CA LEU A 200 23.14 -3.78 30.14
C LEU A 200 23.31 -2.27 30.11
N GLU A 201 24.40 -1.77 29.49
CA GLU A 201 24.64 -0.33 29.30
C GLU A 201 23.86 0.21 28.08
N LEU A 202 23.20 1.34 28.25
CA LEU A 202 22.30 1.95 27.28
C LEU A 202 22.85 3.19 26.63
N PRO A 203 22.43 3.52 25.39
CA PRO A 203 22.72 4.80 24.77
C PRO A 203 22.00 5.94 25.50
N LYS A 204 22.68 7.05 25.73
CA LYS A 204 22.13 8.21 26.44
C LYS A 204 21.24 9.03 25.53
N PHE A 205 19.94 9.14 25.84
CA PHE A 205 19.01 10.09 25.24
C PHE A 205 18.65 11.20 26.21
N TYR A 206 18.49 12.44 25.70
CA TYR A 206 18.19 13.62 26.52
C TYR A 206 16.68 13.90 26.51
N TYR A 207 16.12 14.07 27.71
CA TYR A 207 14.71 14.39 27.97
C TYR A 207 14.52 15.89 28.24
N TYR A 208 13.47 16.47 27.66
CA TYR A 208 12.98 17.80 28.01
C TYR A 208 11.55 17.72 28.53
N PRO A 209 11.28 18.19 29.76
CA PRO A 209 9.93 18.19 30.32
C PRO A 209 9.08 19.32 29.72
N THR A 210 7.84 18.99 29.35
CA THR A 210 6.84 19.96 28.85
C THR A 210 5.82 20.32 29.92
N ASN A 211 5.53 21.63 30.05
CA ASN A 211 4.44 22.13 30.88
C ASN A 211 3.11 22.16 30.08
N PRO A 212 1.98 21.91 30.73
CA PRO A 212 0.68 21.93 30.07
C PRO A 212 0.27 23.35 29.67
N VAL A 213 -0.14 23.53 28.44
CA VAL A 213 -0.63 24.81 27.90
C VAL A 213 -2.15 24.81 27.93
N SER A 214 -2.68 25.89 28.49
CA SER A 214 -4.11 26.17 28.54
C SER A 214 -4.66 26.59 27.17
N SER A 215 -5.78 26.03 26.82
CA SER A 215 -6.58 26.33 25.64
C SER A 215 -7.17 27.73 25.65
N SER A 216 -7.12 28.45 24.56
CA SER A 216 -8.26 29.19 23.98
C SER A 216 -7.83 30.03 22.77
N THR A 217 -8.25 29.65 21.60
CA THR A 217 -8.66 30.65 20.58
C THR A 217 -9.61 29.95 19.60
N VAL A 218 -10.89 30.31 19.70
CA VAL A 218 -11.91 29.94 18.74
C VAL A 218 -11.74 30.83 17.50
N VAL A 219 -11.54 30.22 16.36
CA VAL A 219 -11.68 30.90 15.06
C VAL A 219 -12.88 30.30 14.35
N THR A 220 -13.93 31.06 14.24
CA THR A 220 -15.07 30.76 13.36
C THR A 220 -14.70 31.16 11.95
N GLN A 221 -14.60 30.19 11.05
CA GLN A 221 -14.61 30.46 9.60
C GLN A 221 -15.78 29.76 8.96
N ASP A 222 -16.42 30.46 8.01
CA ASP A 222 -17.52 29.94 7.20
C ASP A 222 -17.06 28.70 6.42
N VAL A 223 -17.76 27.59 6.64
CA VAL A 223 -17.48 26.31 6.03
C VAL A 223 -17.89 26.33 4.56
N HIS A 224 -16.93 26.43 3.66
CA HIS A 224 -17.12 25.93 2.31
C HIS A 224 -17.04 24.40 2.40
N VAL A 225 -18.17 23.73 2.16
CA VAL A 225 -18.24 22.28 2.04
C VAL A 225 -17.32 21.89 0.88
N SER A 226 -16.20 21.21 1.18
CA SER A 226 -15.40 20.56 0.15
C SER A 226 -16.27 19.46 -0.47
N GLU A 227 -16.20 19.29 -1.78
CA GLU A 227 -16.99 18.26 -2.49
C GLU A 227 -16.51 16.82 -2.16
N ARG A 228 -15.54 16.66 -1.30
CA ARG A 228 -14.95 15.36 -0.91
C ARG A 228 -14.99 15.22 0.62
N LEU A 229 -15.64 14.16 1.08
CA LEU A 229 -15.69 13.80 2.49
C LEU A 229 -14.38 13.11 2.91
N GLY A 230 -13.95 13.30 4.15
CA GLY A 230 -12.95 12.45 4.77
C GLY A 230 -13.46 11.00 4.91
N CYS A 231 -12.55 10.03 4.99
CA CYS A 231 -12.91 8.61 4.95
C CYS A 231 -13.88 8.23 6.08
N ALA A 232 -13.61 8.67 7.33
CA ALA A 232 -14.50 8.38 8.45
C ALA A 232 -15.89 9.01 8.28
N SER A 233 -15.98 10.24 7.78
CA SER A 233 -17.25 10.88 7.47
C SER A 233 -18.00 10.21 6.34
N ALA A 234 -17.31 9.66 5.35
CA ALA A 234 -17.90 8.88 4.27
C ALA A 234 -18.52 7.59 4.80
N ASP A 235 -17.80 6.83 5.62
CA ASP A 235 -18.29 5.59 6.23
C ASP A 235 -19.46 5.84 7.21
N ILE A 236 -19.42 6.93 7.98
CA ILE A 236 -20.58 7.35 8.78
C ILE A 236 -21.80 7.62 7.88
N MET A 237 -21.60 8.24 6.71
CA MET A 237 -22.70 8.45 5.76
C MET A 237 -23.22 7.14 5.19
N GLU A 238 -22.37 6.17 4.88
CA GLU A 238 -22.81 4.84 4.43
C GLU A 238 -23.61 4.12 5.51
N MET A 239 -23.09 4.08 6.75
CA MET A 239 -23.78 3.49 7.90
C MET A 239 -25.13 4.15 8.19
N THR A 240 -25.33 5.38 7.75
CA THR A 240 -26.54 6.17 8.01
C THR A 240 -27.35 6.49 6.73
N SER A 241 -26.99 5.90 5.60
CA SER A 241 -27.53 6.24 4.26
C SER A 241 -28.97 5.81 4.05
N ASP A 242 -29.42 4.74 4.70
CA ASP A 242 -30.77 4.20 4.53
C ASP A 242 -31.41 3.88 5.89
N LYS A 243 -32.69 3.59 5.89
CA LYS A 243 -33.39 3.15 7.09
C LYS A 243 -33.22 1.65 7.29
N TRP A 244 -32.21 1.26 8.03
CA TRP A 244 -32.01 -0.12 8.43
C TRP A 244 -33.15 -0.65 9.30
N SER A 245 -33.23 -1.95 9.50
CA SER A 245 -34.20 -2.58 10.40
C SER A 245 -34.19 -1.91 11.78
N ASP A 246 -35.38 -1.70 12.37
CA ASP A 246 -35.51 -1.13 13.72
C ASP A 246 -34.84 -2.00 14.81
N ARG A 247 -34.39 -3.22 14.47
CA ARG A 247 -33.64 -4.15 15.32
C ARG A 247 -32.14 -3.90 15.33
N ILE A 248 -31.65 -3.12 14.39
CA ILE A 248 -30.24 -2.75 14.29
C ILE A 248 -30.07 -1.35 14.85
N GLN A 249 -29.17 -1.21 15.81
CA GLN A 249 -28.73 0.09 16.29
C GLN A 249 -27.21 0.18 16.18
N ILE A 250 -26.72 1.34 15.74
CA ILE A 250 -25.29 1.61 15.58
C ILE A 250 -24.92 2.71 16.56
N VAL A 251 -23.98 2.41 17.44
CA VAL A 251 -23.46 3.34 18.46
C VAL A 251 -22.04 3.70 18.08
N MET A 252 -21.76 4.96 17.82
CA MET A 252 -20.46 5.43 17.34
C MET A 252 -19.81 6.34 18.37
N GLN A 253 -18.50 6.24 18.58
CA GLN A 253 -17.69 7.26 19.25
C GLN A 253 -16.69 7.85 18.27
N THR A 254 -16.56 9.18 18.25
CA THR A 254 -15.65 9.92 17.39
C THR A 254 -14.52 10.57 18.18
N GLY A 255 -13.32 10.60 17.61
CA GLY A 255 -12.14 11.23 18.22
C GLY A 255 -10.94 11.20 17.27
N GLY A 256 -9.79 11.62 17.75
CA GLY A 256 -8.47 11.46 17.11
C GLY A 256 -8.16 12.33 15.89
N ALA A 257 -9.16 12.78 15.12
CA ALA A 257 -8.97 13.63 13.95
C ALA A 257 -8.94 15.12 14.33
N THR A 258 -8.05 15.89 13.70
CA THR A 258 -7.92 17.34 13.93
C THR A 258 -9.01 18.15 13.24
N HIS A 259 -9.65 17.57 12.25
CA HIS A 259 -10.75 18.14 11.48
C HIS A 259 -11.79 17.06 11.17
N TRP A 260 -13.02 17.43 10.90
CA TRP A 260 -14.11 16.56 10.45
C TRP A 260 -14.87 17.23 9.30
N SER A 261 -15.02 16.51 8.21
CA SER A 261 -15.86 16.96 7.07
C SER A 261 -17.35 16.87 7.38
N ASN A 262 -17.76 16.01 8.32
CA ASN A 262 -19.12 15.97 8.85
C ASN A 262 -19.36 17.08 9.87
N SER A 263 -20.19 18.04 9.52
CA SER A 263 -20.47 19.22 10.35
C SER A 263 -21.16 18.94 11.72
N MET A 264 -21.65 17.74 11.96
CA MET A 264 -22.20 17.31 13.27
C MET A 264 -21.11 16.95 14.26
N ILE A 265 -19.89 16.69 13.78
CA ILE A 265 -18.79 16.21 14.62
C ILE A 265 -17.86 17.38 14.93
N ASN A 266 -17.56 17.56 16.21
CA ASN A 266 -16.67 18.61 16.70
C ASN A 266 -15.28 18.03 17.06
N PRO A 267 -14.20 18.39 16.35
CA PRO A 267 -12.86 17.85 16.61
C PRO A 267 -12.31 18.17 18.01
N ASN A 268 -12.89 19.15 18.70
CA ASN A 268 -12.49 19.52 20.07
C ASN A 268 -13.30 18.80 21.17
N ARG A 269 -14.06 17.79 20.79
CA ARG A 269 -14.92 17.02 21.69
C ARG A 269 -14.77 15.54 21.40
N THR A 270 -15.03 14.71 22.40
CA THR A 270 -15.31 13.29 22.24
C THR A 270 -16.81 13.13 22.23
N GLN A 271 -17.39 12.75 21.09
CA GLN A 271 -18.84 12.67 20.95
C GLN A 271 -19.28 11.23 20.70
N ARG A 272 -20.50 10.90 21.16
CA ARG A 272 -21.14 9.62 20.88
C ARG A 272 -22.44 9.84 20.14
N PHE A 273 -22.68 9.05 19.14
CA PHE A 273 -23.86 9.12 18.29
C PHE A 273 -24.57 7.76 18.27
N LEU A 274 -25.89 7.81 18.22
CA LEU A 274 -26.76 6.67 17.97
C LEU A 274 -27.40 6.81 16.59
N TYR A 275 -27.28 5.78 15.76
CA TYR A 275 -28.14 5.63 14.59
C TYR A 275 -29.12 4.50 14.80
N LYS A 276 -30.43 4.81 14.68
CA LYS A 276 -31.53 3.85 14.81
C LYS A 276 -32.75 4.32 14.05
N GLY A 277 -33.37 3.43 13.27
CA GLY A 277 -34.62 3.70 12.58
C GLY A 277 -34.57 4.89 11.61
N GLY A 278 -33.43 5.19 10.99
CA GLY A 278 -33.19 6.31 10.09
C GLY A 278 -32.90 7.64 10.79
N SER A 279 -32.58 7.62 12.11
CA SER A 279 -32.26 8.84 12.88
C SER A 279 -30.83 8.77 13.41
N PHE A 280 -30.01 9.73 13.05
CA PHE A 280 -28.65 9.92 13.58
C PHE A 280 -28.68 11.00 14.67
N THR A 281 -28.38 10.65 15.90
CA THR A 281 -28.58 11.50 17.07
C THR A 281 -27.35 11.49 17.97
N GLU A 282 -26.84 12.66 18.36
CA GLU A 282 -25.84 12.78 19.40
C GLU A 282 -26.43 12.36 20.76
N VAL A 283 -25.78 11.39 21.42
CA VAL A 283 -26.23 10.84 22.70
C VAL A 283 -25.26 11.15 23.84
N ALA A 284 -24.05 11.57 23.55
CA ALA A 284 -23.13 12.11 24.57
C ALA A 284 -22.15 13.10 23.93
N ASP A 285 -21.87 14.19 24.67
CA ASP A 285 -20.88 15.21 24.34
C ASP A 285 -19.91 15.38 25.52
N LEU A 286 -18.71 14.80 25.38
CA LEU A 286 -17.71 14.69 26.44
C LEU A 286 -16.56 15.70 26.19
N PRO A 287 -15.83 16.11 27.24
CA PRO A 287 -14.55 16.77 27.03
C PRO A 287 -13.66 15.94 26.12
N LEU A 288 -12.87 16.60 25.27
CA LEU A 288 -11.91 15.93 24.39
C LEU A 288 -11.01 14.99 25.19
N GLN A 289 -10.95 13.74 24.75
CA GLN A 289 -10.14 12.67 25.38
C GLN A 289 -9.21 12.09 24.31
N PRO A 290 -8.01 11.60 24.69
CA PRO A 290 -7.17 10.85 23.79
C PRO A 290 -7.93 9.59 23.32
N ALA A 291 -8.24 9.51 22.02
CA ALA A 291 -8.96 8.37 21.49
C ALA A 291 -8.14 7.08 21.56
N ALA A 292 -6.83 7.16 21.33
CA ALA A 292 -5.92 6.01 21.43
C ALA A 292 -5.42 5.77 22.88
N ARG A 293 -6.37 5.57 23.82
CA ARG A 293 -6.08 5.20 25.22
C ARG A 293 -7.00 4.07 25.68
N PRO A 294 -6.49 3.08 26.44
CA PRO A 294 -7.31 1.96 26.92
C PRO A 294 -8.47 2.42 27.79
N GLU A 295 -8.31 3.50 28.59
CA GLU A 295 -9.37 4.03 29.43
C GLU A 295 -10.51 4.62 28.59
N THR A 296 -10.20 5.31 27.49
CA THR A 296 -11.19 5.92 26.59
C THR A 296 -11.97 4.85 25.83
N LEU A 297 -11.27 3.82 25.33
CA LEU A 297 -11.91 2.67 24.70
C LEU A 297 -12.80 1.92 25.71
N ALA A 298 -12.28 1.62 26.92
CA ALA A 298 -13.05 0.95 27.97
C ALA A 298 -14.29 1.74 28.38
N ASP A 299 -14.22 3.07 28.41
CA ASP A 299 -15.38 3.91 28.74
C ASP A 299 -16.45 3.84 27.65
N PHE A 300 -16.05 3.81 26.39
CA PHE A 300 -16.97 3.59 25.27
C PHE A 300 -17.62 2.21 25.31
N LEU A 301 -16.82 1.17 25.51
CA LEU A 301 -17.33 -0.22 25.61
C LEU A 301 -18.33 -0.38 26.77
N ARG A 302 -18.04 0.23 27.92
CA ARG A 302 -18.96 0.24 29.07
C ARG A 302 -20.24 0.97 28.72
N PHE A 303 -20.17 2.10 28.04
CA PHE A 303 -21.33 2.84 27.60
C PHE A 303 -22.21 2.03 26.65
N CYS A 304 -21.62 1.34 25.66
CA CYS A 304 -22.37 0.46 24.76
C CYS A 304 -23.07 -0.68 25.53
N ARG A 305 -22.33 -1.37 26.38
CA ARG A 305 -22.85 -2.49 27.18
C ARG A 305 -24.02 -2.06 28.10
N ASP A 306 -23.87 -0.93 28.76
CA ASP A 306 -24.80 -0.53 29.82
C ASP A 306 -26.05 0.20 29.26
N GLU A 307 -25.90 1.00 28.19
CA GLU A 307 -26.98 1.83 27.65
C GLU A 307 -27.66 1.22 26.40
N TYR A 308 -26.96 0.33 25.69
CA TYR A 308 -27.44 -0.24 24.43
C TYR A 308 -27.29 -1.78 24.35
N PRO A 309 -27.81 -2.51 25.35
CA PRO A 309 -27.77 -3.97 25.32
C PRO A 309 -28.63 -4.50 24.18
N ALA A 310 -28.19 -5.61 23.57
CA ALA A 310 -28.90 -6.34 22.53
C ALA A 310 -28.65 -7.83 22.65
N ASP A 311 -29.37 -8.65 21.86
CA ASP A 311 -29.19 -10.10 21.81
C ASP A 311 -27.85 -10.45 21.14
N HIS A 312 -27.41 -9.63 20.18
CA HIS A 312 -26.14 -9.74 19.47
C HIS A 312 -25.37 -8.43 19.51
N THR A 313 -24.04 -8.52 19.65
CA THR A 313 -23.17 -7.34 19.73
C THR A 313 -21.96 -7.48 18.82
N MET A 314 -21.71 -6.45 18.04
CA MET A 314 -20.54 -6.32 17.19
C MET A 314 -19.71 -5.11 17.59
N LEU A 315 -18.41 -5.26 17.69
CA LEU A 315 -17.44 -4.17 17.85
C LEU A 315 -16.66 -3.97 16.55
N ILE A 316 -16.65 -2.75 16.04
CA ILE A 316 -15.81 -2.34 14.91
C ILE A 316 -14.81 -1.30 15.42
N LEU A 317 -13.52 -1.58 15.22
CA LEU A 317 -12.42 -0.68 15.48
C LEU A 317 -11.95 -0.08 14.16
N TRP A 318 -12.17 1.23 13.98
CA TRP A 318 -11.99 1.94 12.71
C TRP A 318 -10.85 2.95 12.79
N ASP A 319 -9.74 2.72 12.11
CA ASP A 319 -8.59 3.62 11.86
C ASP A 319 -7.46 2.90 11.13
N HIS A 320 -6.23 3.42 11.23
CA HIS A 320 -5.01 2.73 10.87
C HIS A 320 -4.77 1.48 11.71
N GLY A 321 -4.21 0.44 11.12
CA GLY A 321 -3.77 -0.77 11.78
C GLY A 321 -2.28 -1.03 11.58
N GLY A 322 -1.65 -1.67 12.56
CA GLY A 322 -0.24 -2.03 12.56
C GLY A 322 0.02 -3.50 12.87
N GLY A 323 -1.01 -4.35 12.75
CA GLY A 323 -0.91 -5.76 13.11
C GLY A 323 -0.42 -5.94 14.54
N PRO A 324 0.73 -6.62 14.75
CA PRO A 324 1.29 -6.86 16.08
C PRO A 324 1.62 -5.60 16.88
N PHE A 325 1.76 -4.45 16.20
CA PHE A 325 2.14 -3.19 16.86
C PHE A 325 0.93 -2.41 17.39
N GLY A 326 -0.29 -2.79 16.99
CA GLY A 326 -1.50 -2.21 17.52
C GLY A 326 -2.38 -1.50 16.49
N TYR A 327 -3.21 -0.57 16.97
CA TYR A 327 -4.29 0.04 16.22
C TYR A 327 -4.52 1.48 16.68
N GLY A 328 -5.09 2.29 15.80
CA GLY A 328 -5.66 3.58 16.13
C GLY A 328 -4.62 4.66 16.39
N GLN A 329 -4.38 5.51 15.42
CA GLN A 329 -3.49 6.65 15.57
C GLN A 329 -4.27 7.91 15.89
N ASP A 330 -4.08 8.47 17.06
CA ASP A 330 -4.69 9.75 17.44
C ASP A 330 -3.82 10.92 16.94
N SER A 331 -4.24 11.62 15.92
CA SER A 331 -3.52 12.77 15.35
C SER A 331 -3.50 14.00 16.28
N ILE A 332 -4.41 14.07 17.24
CA ILE A 332 -4.47 15.20 18.20
C ILE A 332 -3.45 14.98 19.32
N PHE A 333 -3.34 13.76 19.85
CA PHE A 333 -2.50 13.45 20.99
C PHE A 333 -1.21 12.69 20.62
N GLY A 334 -1.06 12.27 19.37
CA GLY A 334 0.15 11.63 18.85
C GLY A 334 0.44 10.26 19.46
N ASN A 335 -0.59 9.47 19.80
CA ASN A 335 -0.47 8.14 20.40
C ASN A 335 -1.32 7.11 19.65
N MET A 336 -1.06 5.83 19.92
CA MET A 336 -1.80 4.69 19.37
C MET A 336 -2.09 3.68 20.47
N LEU A 337 -3.07 2.79 20.26
CA LEU A 337 -3.37 1.66 21.12
C LEU A 337 -2.46 0.47 20.75
N SER A 338 -1.61 0.04 21.67
CA SER A 338 -0.92 -1.24 21.54
C SER A 338 -1.91 -2.41 21.70
N LEU A 339 -1.52 -3.62 21.31
CA LEU A 339 -2.34 -4.81 21.57
C LEU A 339 -2.62 -4.98 23.07
N ARG A 340 -1.65 -4.68 23.92
CA ARG A 340 -1.81 -4.65 25.38
C ARG A 340 -2.87 -3.64 25.83
N ASP A 341 -2.90 -2.46 25.22
CA ASP A 341 -3.90 -1.43 25.55
C ASP A 341 -5.31 -1.90 25.16
N ILE A 342 -5.44 -2.55 24.01
CA ILE A 342 -6.71 -3.15 23.55
C ILE A 342 -7.16 -4.23 24.53
N ARG A 343 -6.29 -5.18 24.88
CA ARG A 343 -6.56 -6.23 25.87
C ARG A 343 -6.98 -5.63 27.21
N THR A 344 -6.23 -4.64 27.69
CA THR A 344 -6.52 -3.93 28.93
C THR A 344 -7.89 -3.25 28.90
N ALA A 345 -8.26 -2.61 27.78
CA ALA A 345 -9.57 -1.99 27.64
C ALA A 345 -10.70 -3.01 27.72
N LEU A 346 -10.56 -4.15 27.05
CA LEU A 346 -11.53 -5.24 27.06
C LEU A 346 -11.66 -5.85 28.47
N GLU A 347 -10.57 -6.17 29.15
CA GLU A 347 -10.55 -6.75 30.52
C GLU A 347 -11.12 -5.79 31.58
N ASN A 348 -11.01 -4.49 31.36
CA ASN A 348 -11.61 -3.49 32.24
C ASN A 348 -13.15 -3.46 32.18
N VAL A 349 -13.75 -4.05 31.17
CA VAL A 349 -15.20 -4.03 30.94
C VAL A 349 -15.82 -5.42 30.96
N TYR A 350 -15.12 -6.40 30.42
CA TYR A 350 -15.59 -7.77 30.23
C TYR A 350 -14.66 -8.78 30.92
N ARG A 351 -15.14 -10.01 31.07
CA ARG A 351 -14.34 -11.13 31.57
C ARG A 351 -13.99 -12.06 30.39
N PRO A 352 -12.71 -12.32 30.11
CA PRO A 352 -12.34 -13.25 29.08
C PRO A 352 -12.83 -14.67 29.42
N ASN A 353 -13.04 -15.50 28.43
CA ASN A 353 -13.49 -16.89 28.58
C ASN A 353 -14.78 -17.06 29.42
N SER A 354 -15.65 -16.08 29.39
CA SER A 354 -17.00 -16.21 29.90
C SER A 354 -17.77 -17.22 29.03
N SER A 355 -18.72 -17.93 29.59
CA SER A 355 -19.61 -18.84 28.81
C SER A 355 -20.52 -18.07 27.86
N ASP A 356 -20.50 -16.76 27.91
CA ASP A 356 -21.24 -15.82 27.09
C ASP A 356 -20.23 -14.75 26.69
N PRO A 357 -19.66 -14.81 25.46
CA PRO A 357 -18.65 -13.87 25.02
C PRO A 357 -19.22 -12.45 24.99
N ALA A 358 -18.33 -11.47 25.09
CA ALA A 358 -18.74 -10.06 25.12
C ALA A 358 -19.30 -9.59 23.78
N PHE A 359 -18.86 -10.21 22.72
CA PHE A 359 -19.24 -9.89 21.35
C PHE A 359 -19.46 -11.15 20.52
N ASP A 360 -20.44 -11.12 19.63
CA ASP A 360 -20.53 -12.11 18.57
C ASP A 360 -19.41 -11.90 17.52
N ILE A 361 -19.11 -10.64 17.22
CA ILE A 361 -18.09 -10.26 16.23
C ILE A 361 -17.22 -9.13 16.78
N ILE A 362 -15.88 -9.27 16.68
CA ILE A 362 -14.96 -8.15 16.73
C ILE A 362 -14.34 -7.98 15.35
N GLY A 363 -14.50 -6.80 14.74
CA GLY A 363 -13.95 -6.45 13.46
C GLY A 363 -13.00 -5.26 13.53
N PHE A 364 -12.01 -5.26 12.66
CA PHE A 364 -11.13 -4.11 12.47
C PHE A 364 -11.28 -3.61 11.03
N ASP A 365 -11.90 -2.48 10.88
CA ASP A 365 -11.76 -1.70 9.66
C ASP A 365 -10.44 -0.93 9.72
N ALA A 366 -9.37 -1.71 9.63
CA ALA A 366 -7.99 -1.30 9.84
C ALA A 366 -7.02 -2.28 9.17
N CYS A 367 -5.88 -1.76 8.70
CA CYS A 367 -4.86 -2.54 8.00
C CYS A 367 -4.20 -3.60 8.88
N LEU A 368 -3.85 -4.76 8.31
CA LEU A 368 -2.92 -5.74 8.88
C LEU A 368 -3.41 -6.48 10.15
N MET A 369 -4.67 -6.34 10.52
CA MET A 369 -5.14 -6.87 11.80
C MET A 369 -5.44 -8.37 11.78
N SER A 370 -5.46 -9.05 10.60
CA SER A 370 -5.55 -10.50 10.54
C SER A 370 -4.19 -11.13 10.76
N CYS A 371 -3.76 -11.15 12.02
CA CYS A 371 -2.55 -11.86 12.42
C CYS A 371 -2.75 -12.59 13.76
N LEU A 372 -1.94 -13.64 13.99
CA LEU A 372 -2.06 -14.49 15.19
C LEU A 372 -1.98 -13.70 16.50
N GLU A 373 -1.14 -12.67 16.54
CA GLU A 373 -0.95 -11.83 17.71
C GLU A 373 -2.20 -11.03 18.07
N VAL A 374 -2.92 -10.56 17.05
CA VAL A 374 -4.21 -9.86 17.24
C VAL A 374 -5.28 -10.85 17.68
N THR A 375 -5.39 -12.02 17.04
CA THR A 375 -6.40 -13.03 17.41
C THR A 375 -6.20 -13.51 18.85
N GLU A 376 -4.96 -13.72 19.29
CA GLU A 376 -4.64 -14.09 20.67
C GLU A 376 -4.93 -12.94 21.67
N THR A 377 -4.68 -11.69 21.27
CA THR A 377 -5.05 -10.51 22.07
C THR A 377 -6.55 -10.48 22.37
N LEU A 378 -7.37 -10.90 21.40
CA LEU A 378 -8.82 -10.89 21.49
C LEU A 378 -9.40 -12.18 22.07
N ASP A 379 -8.58 -13.18 22.37
CA ASP A 379 -9.04 -14.48 22.87
C ASP A 379 -9.96 -14.34 24.09
N GLY A 380 -11.08 -15.02 24.01
CA GLY A 380 -12.10 -15.07 25.04
C GLY A 380 -13.10 -13.91 25.08
N PHE A 381 -13.07 -12.97 24.09
CA PHE A 381 -13.99 -11.83 24.04
C PHE A 381 -15.01 -11.89 22.90
N ALA A 382 -14.81 -12.67 21.87
CA ALA A 382 -15.74 -12.81 20.76
C ALA A 382 -15.88 -14.25 20.26
N ASP A 383 -16.94 -14.52 19.50
CA ASP A 383 -17.12 -15.78 18.77
C ASP A 383 -16.39 -15.76 17.42
N TYR A 384 -16.40 -14.60 16.74
CA TYR A 384 -15.81 -14.44 15.41
C TYR A 384 -14.99 -13.16 15.30
N TYR A 385 -13.96 -13.21 14.45
CA TYR A 385 -13.21 -12.03 14.06
C TYR A 385 -13.38 -11.75 12.56
N CYS A 386 -13.48 -10.45 12.21
CA CYS A 386 -13.55 -9.94 10.84
C CYS A 386 -12.35 -9.03 10.59
N LEU A 387 -11.34 -9.55 9.87
CA LEU A 387 -9.99 -8.97 9.82
C LEU A 387 -9.41 -9.03 8.40
N SER A 388 -8.45 -8.15 8.12
CA SER A 388 -7.65 -8.15 6.88
C SER A 388 -6.16 -8.39 7.18
N GLU A 389 -5.50 -9.24 6.39
CA GLU A 389 -4.04 -9.42 6.43
C GLU A 389 -3.31 -8.26 5.77
N GLU A 390 -3.86 -7.74 4.64
CA GLU A 390 -3.27 -6.64 3.88
C GLU A 390 -3.80 -5.28 4.36
N SER A 391 -3.20 -4.24 3.87
CA SER A 391 -3.67 -2.88 4.05
C SER A 391 -5.06 -2.71 3.42
N ILE A 392 -5.97 -2.07 4.15
CA ILE A 392 -7.27 -1.67 3.64
C ILE A 392 -7.11 -0.29 3.01
N PRO A 393 -7.57 -0.05 1.76
CA PRO A 393 -7.55 1.29 1.17
C PRO A 393 -8.38 2.30 1.97
N GLY A 394 -8.18 3.58 1.70
CA GLY A 394 -8.75 4.69 2.49
C GLY A 394 -10.24 4.64 2.71
N GLU A 395 -10.99 4.17 1.70
CA GLU A 395 -12.45 4.06 1.74
C GLU A 395 -12.98 2.99 2.73
N GLY A 396 -12.10 2.12 3.29
CA GLY A 396 -12.51 1.17 4.33
C GLY A 396 -13.44 0.06 3.84
N TRP A 397 -14.34 -0.38 4.71
CA TRP A 397 -15.39 -1.34 4.39
C TRP A 397 -16.54 -0.67 3.62
N ASP A 398 -17.19 -1.39 2.72
CA ASP A 398 -18.46 -0.95 2.10
C ASP A 398 -19.62 -1.32 3.03
N TYR A 399 -20.10 -0.35 3.83
CA TYR A 399 -21.04 -0.59 4.93
C TYR A 399 -22.48 -0.83 4.47
N ALA A 400 -22.94 -0.14 3.44
CA ALA A 400 -24.33 -0.16 3.03
C ALA A 400 -24.83 -1.54 2.59
N PRO A 401 -24.09 -2.36 1.79
CA PRO A 401 -24.57 -3.64 1.31
C PRO A 401 -24.83 -4.66 2.42
N TRP A 402 -23.92 -4.83 3.37
CA TRP A 402 -24.10 -5.82 4.43
C TRP A 402 -25.11 -5.39 5.49
N LEU A 403 -25.25 -4.09 5.78
CA LEU A 403 -26.32 -3.57 6.63
C LEU A 403 -27.70 -3.78 5.97
N GLN A 404 -27.78 -3.65 4.65
CA GLN A 404 -28.99 -4.00 3.89
C GLN A 404 -29.27 -5.51 3.96
N ALA A 405 -28.25 -6.35 3.80
CA ALA A 405 -28.40 -7.80 3.91
C ALA A 405 -28.94 -8.22 5.30
N MET A 406 -28.40 -7.65 6.40
CA MET A 406 -28.92 -7.85 7.75
C MET A 406 -30.36 -7.35 7.93
N THR A 407 -30.77 -6.33 7.18
CA THR A 407 -32.15 -5.81 7.19
C THR A 407 -33.09 -6.74 6.45
N ASP A 408 -32.65 -7.30 5.32
CA ASP A 408 -33.43 -8.19 4.47
C ASP A 408 -33.56 -9.62 5.06
N ASP A 409 -32.50 -10.12 5.70
CA ASP A 409 -32.50 -11.41 6.41
C ASP A 409 -32.18 -11.23 7.91
N PRO A 410 -33.19 -11.01 8.76
CA PRO A 410 -32.97 -10.85 10.20
C PRO A 410 -32.58 -12.15 10.92
N THR A 411 -32.50 -13.29 10.22
CA THR A 411 -32.09 -14.57 10.82
C THR A 411 -30.62 -14.90 10.56
N MET A 412 -29.90 -13.96 10.01
CA MET A 412 -28.48 -14.09 9.66
C MET A 412 -27.63 -14.34 10.89
N SER A 413 -26.87 -15.44 10.89
CA SER A 413 -25.93 -15.72 11.98
C SER A 413 -24.75 -14.75 11.97
N PRO A 414 -24.06 -14.54 13.11
CA PRO A 414 -22.89 -13.66 13.17
C PRO A 414 -21.81 -13.96 12.11
N ALA A 415 -21.50 -15.25 11.87
CA ALA A 415 -20.55 -15.62 10.83
C ALA A 415 -21.03 -15.25 9.40
N LYS A 416 -22.36 -15.34 9.14
CA LYS A 416 -22.94 -14.86 7.88
C LYS A 416 -22.81 -13.35 7.72
N VAL A 417 -23.01 -12.59 8.79
CA VAL A 417 -22.76 -11.14 8.77
C VAL A 417 -21.29 -10.86 8.39
N GLY A 418 -20.33 -11.58 9.00
CA GLY A 418 -18.92 -11.49 8.64
C GLY A 418 -18.65 -11.80 7.17
N ARG A 419 -19.31 -12.83 6.61
CA ARG A 419 -19.20 -13.14 5.18
C ARG A 419 -19.73 -12.03 4.29
N GLU A 420 -20.91 -11.46 4.60
CA GLU A 420 -21.46 -10.34 3.83
C GLU A 420 -20.54 -9.11 3.85
N ILE A 421 -19.85 -8.86 4.98
CA ILE A 421 -18.82 -7.81 5.06
C ILE A 421 -17.64 -8.14 4.12
N ALA A 422 -17.14 -9.38 4.15
CA ALA A 422 -16.05 -9.83 3.29
C ALA A 422 -16.39 -9.67 1.80
N ASP A 423 -17.61 -10.09 1.42
CA ASP A 423 -18.09 -10.00 0.05
C ASP A 423 -18.29 -8.55 -0.39
N ALA A 424 -18.94 -7.71 0.43
CA ALA A 424 -19.17 -6.31 0.12
C ALA A 424 -17.84 -5.55 -0.11
N MET A 425 -16.89 -5.69 0.82
CA MET A 425 -15.58 -5.05 0.72
C MET A 425 -14.80 -5.55 -0.51
N THR A 426 -14.70 -6.87 -0.70
CA THR A 426 -13.94 -7.42 -1.81
C THR A 426 -14.53 -7.03 -3.15
N ASP A 427 -15.84 -7.12 -3.31
CA ASP A 427 -16.54 -6.76 -4.53
C ASP A 427 -16.41 -5.27 -4.84
N TYR A 428 -16.46 -4.40 -3.82
CA TYR A 428 -16.23 -2.97 -3.98
C TYR A 428 -14.87 -2.68 -4.62
N TYR A 429 -13.77 -3.21 -4.06
CA TYR A 429 -12.43 -2.98 -4.60
C TYR A 429 -12.19 -3.68 -5.94
N MET A 430 -12.83 -4.83 -6.18
CA MET A 430 -12.82 -5.47 -7.51
C MET A 430 -13.48 -4.59 -8.57
N ILE A 431 -14.59 -3.96 -8.23
CA ILE A 431 -15.27 -3.02 -9.13
C ILE A 431 -14.39 -1.82 -9.43
N GLN A 432 -13.71 -1.26 -8.40
CA GLN A 432 -12.78 -0.16 -8.57
C GLN A 432 -11.61 -0.58 -9.49
N ASN A 433 -11.00 -1.71 -9.26
CA ASN A 433 -9.90 -2.25 -10.08
C ASN A 433 -10.33 -2.48 -11.55
N ILE A 434 -11.57 -2.88 -11.80
CA ILE A 434 -12.11 -3.06 -13.16
C ILE A 434 -12.37 -1.71 -13.83
N ASN A 435 -12.90 -0.74 -13.08
CA ASN A 435 -13.25 0.57 -13.60
C ASN A 435 -12.03 1.47 -13.80
N ILE A 436 -10.94 1.20 -13.06
CA ILE A 436 -9.69 1.98 -13.09
C ILE A 436 -8.53 1.03 -13.44
N PRO A 437 -8.37 0.65 -14.71
CA PRO A 437 -7.51 -0.46 -15.11
C PRO A 437 -5.99 -0.20 -15.00
N PHE A 438 -5.56 0.92 -14.46
CA PHE A 438 -4.15 1.29 -14.31
C PHE A 438 -3.67 1.35 -12.85
N VAL A 439 -4.56 1.10 -11.91
CA VAL A 439 -4.25 0.91 -10.49
C VAL A 439 -4.95 -0.35 -10.01
N GLN A 440 -4.27 -1.16 -9.24
CA GLN A 440 -4.84 -2.34 -8.62
C GLN A 440 -4.74 -2.21 -7.11
N MET A 441 -5.87 -2.12 -6.45
CA MET A 441 -5.96 -2.13 -4.99
C MET A 441 -6.10 -3.58 -4.53
N ASN A 442 -5.06 -4.09 -3.88
CA ASN A 442 -5.07 -5.43 -3.31
C ASN A 442 -5.70 -5.38 -1.93
N THR A 443 -6.61 -6.29 -1.67
CA THR A 443 -7.27 -6.44 -0.36
C THR A 443 -7.44 -7.91 -0.02
N THR A 444 -7.41 -8.22 1.27
CA THR A 444 -7.79 -9.51 1.83
C THR A 444 -8.85 -9.30 2.90
N PHE A 445 -9.68 -10.31 3.15
CA PHE A 445 -10.62 -10.27 4.27
C PHE A 445 -10.96 -11.68 4.74
N SER A 446 -10.96 -11.87 6.06
CA SER A 446 -11.17 -13.17 6.68
C SER A 446 -12.24 -13.11 7.76
N VAL A 447 -13.09 -14.15 7.78
CA VAL A 447 -13.97 -14.46 8.90
C VAL A 447 -13.34 -15.62 9.66
N ILE A 448 -13.00 -15.38 10.91
CA ILE A 448 -12.16 -16.26 11.73
C ILE A 448 -12.98 -16.76 12.93
N ASP A 449 -12.93 -18.06 13.18
CA ASP A 449 -13.44 -18.67 14.41
C ASP A 449 -12.46 -18.36 15.56
N ALA A 450 -12.94 -17.62 16.55
CA ALA A 450 -12.11 -17.12 17.64
C ALA A 450 -11.54 -18.24 18.52
N GLN A 451 -12.33 -19.28 18.80
CA GLN A 451 -11.88 -20.42 19.62
C GLN A 451 -10.80 -21.21 18.87
N LYS A 452 -10.96 -21.40 17.56
CA LYS A 452 -10.00 -22.10 16.73
C LYS A 452 -8.71 -21.30 16.53
N ALA A 453 -8.80 -19.97 16.52
CA ALA A 453 -7.63 -19.10 16.45
C ALA A 453 -6.68 -19.30 17.65
N HIS A 454 -7.22 -19.47 18.87
CA HIS A 454 -6.41 -19.81 20.05
C HIS A 454 -5.74 -21.19 19.94
N GLU A 455 -6.45 -22.22 19.43
CA GLU A 455 -5.86 -23.53 19.17
C GLU A 455 -4.73 -23.44 18.12
N LEU A 456 -4.93 -22.63 17.06
CA LEU A 456 -3.95 -22.38 15.99
C LEU A 456 -2.69 -21.67 16.54
N TYR A 457 -2.88 -20.66 17.39
CA TYR A 457 -1.78 -19.97 18.07
C TYR A 457 -0.96 -20.95 18.91
N GLY A 458 -1.59 -21.81 19.70
CA GLY A 458 -0.90 -22.86 20.47
C GLY A 458 -0.09 -23.81 19.58
N ALA A 459 -0.59 -24.20 18.40
CA ALA A 459 0.14 -25.02 17.45
C ALA A 459 1.36 -24.28 16.85
N TYR A 460 1.25 -22.99 16.60
CA TYR A 460 2.37 -22.16 16.15
C TYR A 460 3.46 -22.04 17.24
N CYS A 461 3.08 -21.91 18.51
CA CYS A 461 4.01 -21.94 19.64
C CYS A 461 4.81 -23.24 19.73
N GLU A 462 4.18 -24.40 19.46
CA GLU A 462 4.89 -25.68 19.41
C GLU A 462 5.89 -25.76 18.23
N LEU A 463 5.58 -25.14 17.07
CA LEU A 463 6.53 -24.99 15.97
C LEU A 463 7.73 -24.11 16.40
N ALA A 464 7.47 -22.95 16.98
CA ALA A 464 8.50 -22.03 17.46
C ALA A 464 9.43 -22.69 18.48
N LYS A 465 8.88 -23.51 19.40
CA LYS A 465 9.65 -24.28 20.38
C LYS A 465 10.56 -25.32 19.71
N ALA A 466 10.05 -26.03 18.71
CA ALA A 466 10.86 -26.99 17.96
C ALA A 466 12.01 -26.30 17.22
N GLN A 467 11.71 -25.17 16.55
CA GLN A 467 12.70 -24.34 15.87
C GLN A 467 13.76 -23.79 16.83
N LEU A 468 13.36 -23.28 18.00
CA LEU A 468 14.30 -22.79 19.01
C LEU A 468 15.22 -23.88 19.52
N LYS A 469 14.68 -25.08 19.79
CA LYS A 469 15.45 -26.22 20.23
C LYS A 469 16.53 -26.64 19.22
N ASP A 470 16.19 -26.65 17.95
CA ASP A 470 17.11 -26.99 16.87
C ASP A 470 18.12 -25.88 16.60
N ALA A 471 17.67 -24.61 16.63
CA ALA A 471 18.52 -23.44 16.43
C ALA A 471 19.65 -23.31 17.45
N VAL A 472 19.46 -23.82 18.67
CA VAL A 472 20.51 -23.86 19.71
C VAL A 472 21.73 -24.62 19.24
N SER A 473 21.56 -25.73 18.50
CA SER A 473 22.64 -26.57 17.98
C SER A 473 23.02 -26.25 16.53
N ASP A 474 22.12 -25.67 15.75
CA ASP A 474 22.31 -25.33 14.33
C ASP A 474 21.72 -23.97 13.98
N LEU A 475 22.59 -22.97 13.78
CA LEU A 475 22.18 -21.62 13.39
C LEU A 475 21.60 -21.53 11.97
N GLY A 476 21.78 -22.57 11.15
CA GLY A 476 21.12 -22.69 9.85
C GLY A 476 19.59 -22.65 9.96
N VAL A 477 19.02 -23.10 11.08
CA VAL A 477 17.59 -23.02 11.37
C VAL A 477 17.11 -21.55 11.42
N LEU A 478 17.89 -20.66 12.05
CA LEU A 478 17.54 -19.23 12.08
C LEU A 478 17.56 -18.60 10.69
N ALA A 479 18.50 -19.02 9.84
CA ALA A 479 18.55 -18.58 8.46
C ALA A 479 17.41 -19.18 7.62
N GLU A 480 17.03 -20.45 7.87
CA GLU A 480 15.88 -21.08 7.21
C GLU A 480 14.57 -20.36 7.52
N ILE A 481 14.32 -20.02 8.79
CA ILE A 481 13.18 -19.18 9.19
C ILE A 481 13.17 -17.87 8.38
N GLY A 482 14.33 -17.22 8.23
CA GLY A 482 14.46 -16.02 7.41
C GLY A 482 14.14 -16.25 5.94
N ARG A 483 14.66 -17.35 5.35
CA ARG A 483 14.38 -17.71 3.96
C ARG A 483 12.90 -18.02 3.71
N CYS A 484 12.29 -18.80 4.61
CA CYS A 484 10.88 -19.16 4.50
C CYS A 484 9.99 -17.94 4.63
N GLY A 485 10.20 -17.07 5.63
CA GLY A 485 9.49 -15.81 5.75
C GLY A 485 9.72 -14.86 4.56
N GLY A 486 10.94 -14.82 4.01
CA GLY A 486 11.29 -14.01 2.84
C GLY A 486 10.67 -14.49 1.51
N ARG A 487 10.20 -15.75 1.45
CA ARG A 487 9.51 -16.35 0.29
C ARG A 487 8.00 -16.36 0.44
N SER A 488 7.50 -16.10 1.62
CA SER A 488 6.07 -16.05 1.91
C SER A 488 5.49 -14.71 1.45
N THR A 489 4.21 -14.68 1.17
CA THR A 489 3.46 -13.43 0.94
C THR A 489 3.61 -12.55 2.17
N ARG A 490 3.87 -11.26 1.98
CA ARG A 490 4.12 -10.28 3.04
C ARG A 490 3.14 -9.15 2.93
N TYR A 491 2.75 -8.60 4.07
CA TYR A 491 1.70 -7.61 4.15
C TYR A 491 2.19 -6.29 4.75
N GLY A 492 1.60 -5.19 4.30
CA GLY A 492 1.86 -3.84 4.82
C GLY A 492 3.26 -3.27 4.55
N GLU A 493 4.04 -3.93 3.73
CA GLU A 493 5.43 -3.64 3.49
C GLU A 493 5.65 -2.39 2.66
N THR A 494 5.94 -1.29 3.29
CA THR A 494 6.15 -0.07 2.53
C THR A 494 7.12 0.92 3.11
N GLN A 495 7.13 1.05 4.41
CA GLN A 495 8.08 1.93 5.08
C GLN A 495 9.14 1.09 5.77
N ALA A 496 10.26 0.84 5.09
CA ALA A 496 11.45 0.22 5.69
C ALA A 496 11.23 -1.18 6.34
N ASN A 497 10.39 -2.04 5.76
CA ASN A 497 10.18 -3.43 6.18
C ASN A 497 9.83 -3.59 7.68
N ARG A 498 8.91 -2.79 8.19
CA ARG A 498 8.65 -2.67 9.63
C ARG A 498 7.73 -3.72 10.20
N PHE A 499 6.77 -4.18 9.40
CA PHE A 499 5.73 -5.04 9.94
C PHE A 499 6.20 -6.49 10.07
N ASN A 500 7.02 -6.97 9.15
CA ASN A 500 7.49 -8.36 9.12
C ASN A 500 6.36 -9.40 9.27
N THR A 501 5.15 -9.03 8.87
CA THR A 501 4.01 -9.94 8.84
C THR A 501 4.03 -10.73 7.54
N VAL A 502 3.94 -12.03 7.66
CA VAL A 502 3.91 -12.95 6.54
C VAL A 502 2.68 -13.84 6.62
N ASP A 503 2.19 -14.31 5.50
CA ASP A 503 1.12 -15.30 5.45
C ASP A 503 1.52 -16.60 6.18
N LEU A 504 0.71 -17.04 7.12
CA LEU A 504 1.00 -18.20 7.96
C LEU A 504 1.02 -19.50 7.15
N GLY A 505 0.06 -19.66 6.22
CA GLY A 505 -0.02 -20.86 5.40
C GLY A 505 1.18 -20.99 4.47
N ASN A 506 1.59 -19.92 3.81
CA ASN A 506 2.79 -19.89 2.98
C ASN A 506 4.05 -20.19 3.80
N TYR A 507 4.16 -19.57 5.00
CA TYR A 507 5.31 -19.77 5.87
C TYR A 507 5.46 -21.24 6.25
N VAL A 508 4.38 -21.89 6.70
CA VAL A 508 4.44 -23.30 7.09
C VAL A 508 4.59 -24.23 5.89
N ASP A 509 4.11 -23.88 4.71
CA ASP A 509 4.36 -24.61 3.48
C ASP A 509 5.84 -24.64 3.11
N HIS A 510 6.55 -23.53 3.32
CA HIS A 510 8.00 -23.49 3.13
C HIS A 510 8.79 -24.20 4.21
N MET A 511 8.23 -24.38 5.41
CA MET A 511 8.85 -25.07 6.55
C MET A 511 8.52 -26.56 6.65
N ILE A 512 7.60 -27.08 5.83
CA ILE A 512 7.00 -28.41 5.99
C ILE A 512 8.03 -29.55 5.86
N ASP A 513 9.08 -29.38 5.06
CA ASP A 513 10.12 -30.39 4.90
C ASP A 513 10.97 -30.54 6.17
N SER A 514 11.13 -29.43 6.93
CA SER A 514 11.93 -29.42 8.17
C SER A 514 11.10 -29.77 9.41
N TYR A 515 9.82 -29.36 9.44
CA TYR A 515 8.91 -29.57 10.58
C TYR A 515 7.55 -30.15 10.14
N PRO A 516 7.51 -31.37 9.56
CA PRO A 516 6.31 -31.90 8.90
C PRO A 516 5.12 -32.07 9.84
N GLU A 517 5.33 -32.49 11.10
CA GLU A 517 4.24 -32.71 12.06
C GLU A 517 3.61 -31.41 12.51
N GLN A 518 4.41 -30.42 12.90
CA GLN A 518 3.95 -29.12 13.37
C GLN A 518 3.28 -28.33 12.23
N CYS A 519 3.92 -28.28 11.07
CA CYS A 519 3.38 -27.57 9.91
C CYS A 519 2.07 -28.18 9.41
N SER A 520 1.96 -29.53 9.35
CA SER A 520 0.70 -30.19 8.98
C SER A 520 -0.42 -29.87 9.96
N ARG A 521 -0.12 -29.88 11.27
CA ARG A 521 -1.12 -29.53 12.29
C ARG A 521 -1.59 -28.07 12.15
N ILE A 522 -0.65 -27.14 11.92
CA ILE A 522 -1.01 -25.73 11.70
C ILE A 522 -1.90 -25.60 10.46
N LYS A 523 -1.56 -26.27 9.36
CA LYS A 523 -2.37 -26.23 8.13
C LYS A 523 -3.78 -26.78 8.33
N ASP A 524 -3.94 -27.86 9.09
CA ASP A 524 -5.25 -28.42 9.40
C ASP A 524 -6.07 -27.45 10.25
N LEU A 525 -5.45 -26.87 11.30
CA LEU A 525 -6.12 -25.88 12.14
C LEU A 525 -6.43 -24.58 11.39
N LEU A 526 -5.55 -24.11 10.51
CA LEU A 526 -5.79 -22.91 9.71
C LEU A 526 -7.07 -23.03 8.88
N LYS A 527 -7.30 -24.20 8.26
CA LYS A 527 -8.55 -24.49 7.54
C LYS A 527 -9.79 -24.52 8.43
N GLU A 528 -9.66 -24.93 9.69
CA GLU A 528 -10.75 -24.90 10.65
C GLU A 528 -11.01 -23.50 11.19
N THR A 529 -9.94 -22.70 11.35
CA THR A 529 -9.93 -21.37 11.93
C THR A 529 -10.48 -20.32 10.98
N VAL A 530 -10.02 -20.31 9.72
CA VAL A 530 -10.49 -19.41 8.68
C VAL A 530 -11.76 -19.98 8.07
N LEU A 531 -12.91 -19.49 8.54
CA LEU A 531 -14.21 -19.96 8.06
C LEU A 531 -14.52 -19.52 6.64
N TYR A 532 -14.11 -18.30 6.29
CA TYR A 532 -14.31 -17.70 4.98
C TYR A 532 -13.20 -16.71 4.69
N HIS A 533 -12.67 -16.75 3.49
CA HIS A 533 -11.61 -15.84 3.06
C HIS A 533 -11.88 -15.31 1.66
N ARG A 534 -11.64 -14.02 1.44
CA ARG A 534 -11.70 -13.36 0.14
C ARG A 534 -10.44 -12.54 -0.10
N GLU A 535 -10.01 -12.54 -1.34
CA GLU A 535 -8.95 -11.67 -1.82
C GLU A 535 -9.31 -11.20 -3.24
N ASN A 536 -8.75 -10.11 -3.71
CA ASN A 536 -9.14 -9.50 -4.98
C ASN A 536 -8.17 -9.74 -6.14
N GLY A 537 -7.51 -10.89 -6.17
CA GLY A 537 -6.71 -11.36 -7.31
C GLY A 537 -5.30 -10.76 -7.42
N GLY A 538 -4.87 -9.96 -6.46
CA GLY A 538 -3.50 -9.44 -6.37
C GLY A 538 -2.59 -10.21 -5.41
N LEU A 539 -3.17 -10.96 -4.50
CA LEU A 539 -2.53 -11.67 -3.40
C LEU A 539 -2.97 -13.15 -3.37
N CYS A 540 -2.98 -13.79 -4.52
CA CYS A 540 -3.56 -15.12 -4.75
C CYS A 540 -2.98 -16.26 -3.89
N ASP A 541 -2.00 -15.99 -3.06
CA ASP A 541 -1.40 -16.96 -2.14
C ASP A 541 -1.80 -16.69 -0.67
N SER A 542 -2.71 -15.73 -0.37
CA SER A 542 -3.14 -15.45 1.00
C SER A 542 -4.00 -16.57 1.59
N THR A 543 -3.81 -16.86 2.87
CA THR A 543 -4.50 -17.94 3.56
C THR A 543 -5.40 -17.48 4.71
N GLY A 544 -5.49 -16.19 4.93
CA GLY A 544 -6.45 -15.54 5.80
C GLY A 544 -5.92 -15.12 7.17
N ILE A 545 -4.74 -15.59 7.57
CA ILE A 545 -4.07 -15.19 8.82
C ILE A 545 -2.58 -15.02 8.59
N ALA A 546 -2.06 -13.87 8.95
CA ALA A 546 -0.64 -13.57 8.97
C ALA A 546 0.01 -13.89 10.34
N VAL A 547 1.31 -13.85 10.38
CA VAL A 547 2.11 -13.96 11.61
C VAL A 547 3.37 -13.10 11.52
N TYR A 548 3.82 -12.58 12.64
CA TYR A 548 5.08 -11.84 12.70
C TYR A 548 6.27 -12.78 12.58
N VAL A 549 7.06 -12.62 11.51
CA VAL A 549 8.33 -13.31 11.31
C VAL A 549 9.41 -12.29 10.96
N PRO A 550 10.30 -11.91 11.88
CA PRO A 550 11.27 -10.83 11.66
C PRO A 550 12.35 -11.27 10.66
N THR A 551 12.08 -11.09 9.38
CA THR A 551 12.96 -11.44 8.27
C THR A 551 13.95 -10.34 7.91
N VAL A 552 13.60 -9.09 8.15
CA VAL A 552 14.31 -7.89 7.67
C VAL A 552 14.46 -6.82 8.77
N VAL A 553 14.50 -7.20 10.03
CA VAL A 553 14.71 -6.19 11.08
C VAL A 553 16.19 -5.93 11.24
N ASN A 554 16.63 -4.80 10.72
CA ASN A 554 18.02 -4.37 10.80
C ASN A 554 18.41 -3.84 12.19
N THR A 555 17.50 -3.81 13.16
CA THR A 555 17.78 -3.27 14.48
C THR A 555 17.06 -4.02 15.59
N LEU A 556 17.77 -4.30 16.67
CA LEU A 556 17.20 -4.78 17.93
C LEU A 556 16.02 -3.94 18.45
N PRO A 557 15.95 -2.59 18.26
CA PRO A 557 14.77 -1.81 18.63
C PRO A 557 13.44 -2.28 18.04
N GLY A 558 13.38 -2.75 16.82
CA GLY A 558 12.14 -3.24 16.20
C GLY A 558 11.61 -4.51 16.89
N LEU A 559 12.48 -5.49 17.15
CA LEU A 559 12.13 -6.68 17.93
C LEU A 559 11.70 -6.32 19.35
N MET A 560 12.36 -5.35 19.97
CA MET A 560 12.03 -4.97 21.33
C MET A 560 10.67 -4.28 21.43
N SER A 561 10.30 -3.49 20.40
CA SER A 561 8.95 -2.96 20.31
C SER A 561 7.89 -4.07 20.18
N TYR A 562 8.16 -5.08 19.34
CA TYR A 562 7.29 -6.25 19.23
C TYR A 562 7.12 -6.95 20.58
N LEU A 563 8.22 -7.27 21.27
CA LEU A 563 8.19 -7.94 22.57
C LEU A 563 7.48 -7.07 23.64
N GLU A 564 7.61 -5.74 23.58
CA GLU A 564 6.90 -4.84 24.48
C GLU A 564 5.38 -4.85 24.28
N TYR A 565 4.95 -4.90 23.00
CA TYR A 565 3.51 -4.80 22.68
C TYR A 565 2.77 -6.12 22.72
N VAL A 566 3.46 -7.23 22.55
CA VAL A 566 2.86 -8.55 22.31
C VAL A 566 3.23 -9.59 23.35
N TYR A 567 4.46 -9.62 23.85
CA TYR A 567 4.99 -10.70 24.71
C TYR A 567 4.15 -10.95 25.98
N ASP A 568 3.76 -9.89 26.69
CA ASP A 568 2.96 -10.02 27.92
C ASP A 568 1.49 -10.45 27.65
N ILE A 569 1.05 -10.40 26.39
CA ILE A 569 -0.30 -10.78 25.98
C ILE A 569 -0.30 -12.22 25.53
N CYS A 570 0.67 -12.56 24.70
CA CYS A 570 0.76 -13.87 24.06
C CYS A 570 1.47 -14.90 24.92
N ASP A 571 2.04 -14.51 26.07
CA ASP A 571 2.68 -15.36 27.09
C ASP A 571 3.53 -16.48 26.53
N ASP A 572 4.29 -16.20 25.42
CA ASP A 572 5.06 -17.19 24.69
C ASP A 572 6.56 -16.90 24.70
N GLU A 573 7.20 -17.48 25.70
CA GLU A 573 8.65 -17.43 25.86
C GLU A 573 9.42 -18.07 24.69
N ASN A 574 8.82 -19.04 23.97
CA ASN A 574 9.46 -19.70 22.82
C ASN A 574 9.64 -18.75 21.66
N ILE A 575 8.57 -18.04 21.30
CA ILE A 575 8.59 -17.08 20.20
C ILE A 575 9.54 -15.92 20.54
N ALA A 576 9.44 -15.39 21.74
CA ALA A 576 10.30 -14.31 22.22
C ALA A 576 11.79 -14.71 22.17
N ALA A 577 12.14 -15.88 22.69
CA ALA A 577 13.51 -16.37 22.68
C ALA A 577 14.02 -16.66 21.25
N LEU A 578 13.18 -17.26 20.41
CA LEU A 578 13.52 -17.56 19.02
C LEU A 578 13.80 -16.30 18.22
N TYR A 579 12.94 -15.29 18.31
CA TYR A 579 13.10 -14.04 17.58
C TYR A 579 14.27 -13.22 18.10
N TYR A 580 14.48 -13.20 19.42
CA TYR A 580 15.65 -12.56 19.98
C TYR A 580 16.94 -13.24 19.48
N TYR A 581 16.97 -14.58 19.48
CA TYR A 581 18.13 -15.33 18.99
C TYR A 581 18.39 -15.04 17.50
N LYS A 582 17.34 -15.08 16.71
CA LYS A 582 17.45 -14.78 15.27
C LYS A 582 18.05 -13.40 15.02
N GLN A 583 17.61 -12.39 15.75
CA GLN A 583 18.04 -11.00 15.54
C GLN A 583 19.39 -10.66 16.14
N SER A 584 19.70 -11.20 17.31
CA SER A 584 20.95 -10.88 18.00
C SER A 584 22.09 -11.83 17.63
N GLY A 585 21.77 -13.00 17.06
CA GLY A 585 22.74 -14.08 16.82
C GLY A 585 23.24 -14.76 18.10
N CYS A 586 22.65 -14.41 19.27
CA CYS A 586 22.93 -15.01 20.56
C CYS A 586 21.75 -14.81 21.50
N LEU A 587 21.61 -15.67 22.53
CA LEU A 587 20.60 -15.50 23.57
C LEU A 587 21.15 -14.67 24.73
N ASN A 588 20.32 -13.84 25.37
CA ASN A 588 20.65 -13.21 26.66
C ASN A 588 20.58 -14.25 27.79
N ASP A 589 20.96 -13.86 29.01
CA ASP A 589 21.08 -14.81 30.10
C ASP A 589 19.73 -15.38 30.56
N GLU A 590 18.66 -14.61 30.47
CA GLU A 590 17.31 -15.04 30.81
C GLU A 590 16.81 -16.09 29.80
N MET A 591 16.95 -15.80 28.51
CA MET A 591 16.59 -16.73 27.44
C MET A 591 17.46 -17.99 27.43
N LYS A 592 18.75 -17.90 27.77
CA LYS A 592 19.60 -19.08 27.99
C LYS A 592 19.10 -19.93 29.15
N ALA A 593 18.69 -19.28 30.25
CA ALA A 593 18.12 -20.01 31.40
C ALA A 593 16.81 -20.71 31.03
N TYR A 594 15.99 -20.06 30.24
CA TYR A 594 14.76 -20.65 29.67
C TYR A 594 15.08 -21.85 28.77
N VAL A 595 15.97 -21.69 27.79
CA VAL A 595 16.40 -22.79 26.89
C VAL A 595 16.95 -23.99 27.69
N ALA A 596 17.67 -23.72 28.78
CA ALA A 596 18.22 -24.79 29.65
C ALA A 596 17.13 -25.61 30.36
N THR A 597 15.87 -25.19 30.35
CA THR A 597 14.73 -25.95 30.91
C THR A 597 14.36 -27.16 30.01
N PHE A 598 14.68 -27.12 28.71
CA PHE A 598 14.28 -28.16 27.79
C PHE A 598 15.42 -28.72 26.93
N THR A 599 16.63 -28.20 27.02
CA THR A 599 17.83 -28.75 26.36
C THR A 599 19.12 -28.47 27.17
N ASP A 600 20.01 -29.44 27.21
CA ASP A 600 21.34 -29.29 27.79
C ASP A 600 22.38 -28.73 26.79
N THR A 601 21.95 -28.40 25.56
CA THR A 601 22.87 -27.94 24.51
C THR A 601 23.24 -26.49 24.74
N GLU A 602 24.52 -26.17 24.75
CA GLU A 602 24.98 -24.76 24.83
C GLU A 602 24.64 -24.02 23.55
N PRO A 603 23.95 -22.88 23.64
CA PRO A 603 23.57 -22.09 22.47
C PRO A 603 24.79 -21.59 21.68
N LYS A 604 24.78 -21.81 20.37
CA LYS A 604 25.80 -21.28 19.46
C LYS A 604 25.64 -19.79 19.27
N VAL A 605 26.73 -19.10 18.96
CA VAL A 605 26.75 -17.69 18.58
C VAL A 605 27.03 -17.58 17.08
N LEU A 606 26.37 -16.68 16.38
CA LEU A 606 26.56 -16.49 14.94
C LEU A 606 28.00 -16.04 14.64
N ASP A 607 28.72 -16.85 13.86
CA ASP A 607 30.04 -16.52 13.33
C ASP A 607 29.90 -15.79 11.99
N THR A 608 30.37 -14.55 11.92
CA THR A 608 30.32 -13.72 10.71
C THR A 608 31.55 -13.89 9.80
N ALA A 609 32.50 -14.76 10.18
CA ALA A 609 33.71 -14.97 9.37
C ALA A 609 33.41 -15.49 7.94
N PRO A 610 32.42 -16.39 7.69
CA PRO A 610 32.05 -16.80 6.34
C PRO A 610 31.54 -15.65 5.46
N PHE A 611 30.71 -14.75 6.03
CA PHE A 611 30.21 -13.55 5.33
C PHE A 611 31.34 -12.56 5.03
N THR A 612 32.28 -12.39 5.94
CA THR A 612 33.48 -11.58 5.71
C THR A 612 34.39 -12.17 4.61
N ALA A 613 34.48 -13.49 4.53
CA ALA A 613 35.19 -14.16 3.46
C ALA A 613 34.53 -13.94 2.09
N PHE A 614 33.18 -14.01 2.02
CA PHE A 614 32.41 -13.67 0.82
C PHE A 614 32.73 -12.27 0.30
N SER A 615 32.77 -11.26 1.18
CA SER A 615 33.09 -9.89 0.80
C SER A 615 34.49 -9.71 0.19
N LYS A 616 35.39 -10.66 0.42
CA LYS A 616 36.76 -10.67 -0.11
C LYS A 616 36.95 -11.60 -1.31
N ALA A 617 35.96 -12.43 -1.61
CA ALA A 617 36.05 -13.40 -2.70
C ALA A 617 36.17 -12.71 -4.07
N ASP A 618 37.02 -13.28 -4.94
CA ASP A 618 37.15 -12.80 -6.32
C ASP A 618 36.03 -13.35 -7.18
N PRO A 619 35.28 -12.51 -7.91
CA PRO A 619 34.29 -12.99 -8.87
C PRO A 619 34.98 -13.69 -10.06
N ARG A 620 34.33 -14.72 -10.59
CA ARG A 620 34.71 -15.36 -11.84
C ARG A 620 33.73 -14.90 -12.93
N PHE A 621 34.16 -14.93 -14.17
CA PHE A 621 33.35 -14.52 -15.31
C PHE A 621 33.24 -15.67 -16.31
N ASP A 622 32.03 -15.83 -16.83
CA ASP A 622 31.73 -16.74 -17.92
C ASP A 622 30.85 -16.03 -19.00
N ASN A 623 30.35 -16.81 -19.96
CA ASN A 623 29.51 -16.25 -21.05
C ASN A 623 28.10 -15.81 -20.58
N ALA A 624 27.67 -16.24 -19.41
CA ALA A 624 26.35 -15.93 -18.87
C ALA A 624 26.39 -14.72 -17.90
N GLY A 625 27.58 -14.38 -17.35
CA GLY A 625 27.68 -13.27 -16.43
C GLY A 625 28.88 -13.42 -15.47
N PHE A 626 28.64 -13.28 -14.19
CA PHE A 626 29.65 -13.50 -13.14
C PHE A 626 29.19 -14.52 -12.13
N LEU A 627 30.18 -15.13 -11.48
CA LEU A 627 29.99 -16.14 -10.43
C LEU A 627 30.81 -15.76 -9.21
N ILE A 628 30.20 -15.87 -8.03
CA ILE A 628 30.86 -15.64 -6.73
C ILE A 628 30.78 -16.93 -5.92
N PRO A 629 31.91 -17.52 -5.51
CA PRO A 629 31.89 -18.75 -4.70
C PRO A 629 31.19 -18.53 -3.35
N VAL A 630 30.31 -19.48 -3.00
CA VAL A 630 29.60 -19.55 -1.73
C VAL A 630 29.65 -21.00 -1.25
N ASP A 631 30.34 -21.27 -0.17
CA ASP A 631 30.44 -22.63 0.38
C ASP A 631 29.13 -23.05 1.09
N ASP A 632 28.98 -24.35 1.35
CA ASP A 632 27.78 -24.92 1.97
C ASP A 632 27.50 -24.30 3.35
N ASN A 633 28.55 -23.98 4.12
CA ASN A 633 28.39 -23.34 5.43
C ASN A 633 27.80 -21.92 5.29
N LEU A 634 28.32 -21.12 4.36
CA LEU A 634 27.75 -19.79 4.12
C LEU A 634 26.33 -19.89 3.56
N GLN A 635 26.06 -20.82 2.64
CA GLN A 635 24.69 -21.04 2.10
C GLN A 635 23.69 -21.36 3.21
N SER A 636 24.05 -22.20 4.18
CA SER A 636 23.18 -22.56 5.30
C SER A 636 22.86 -21.38 6.21
N LEU A 637 23.75 -20.37 6.29
CA LEU A 637 23.60 -19.19 7.15
C LEU A 637 22.97 -17.98 6.44
N MET A 638 22.90 -17.99 5.10
CA MET A 638 22.29 -16.89 4.34
C MET A 638 20.75 -16.91 4.41
N THR A 639 20.14 -15.76 4.62
CA THR A 639 18.69 -15.58 4.54
C THR A 639 18.24 -15.11 3.17
N ASP A 640 19.04 -14.29 2.50
CA ASP A 640 18.70 -13.68 1.22
C ASP A 640 19.95 -13.35 0.39
N TYR A 641 19.73 -13.18 -0.93
CA TYR A 641 20.73 -12.67 -1.87
C TYR A 641 20.06 -11.84 -2.99
N GLN A 642 20.69 -10.71 -3.32
CA GLN A 642 20.20 -9.72 -4.28
C GLN A 642 21.36 -9.11 -5.07
N LEU A 643 21.08 -8.57 -6.25
CA LEU A 643 22.01 -7.73 -7.00
C LEU A 643 21.68 -6.27 -6.78
N GLU A 644 22.65 -5.50 -6.25
CA GLU A 644 22.59 -4.04 -6.24
C GLU A 644 23.25 -3.49 -7.50
N LEU A 645 22.59 -2.54 -8.16
CA LEU A 645 23.03 -1.96 -9.42
C LEU A 645 23.10 -0.44 -9.36
N GLY A 646 24.13 0.13 -9.98
CA GLY A 646 24.24 1.57 -10.18
C GLY A 646 24.90 1.92 -11.52
N ARG A 647 24.51 3.06 -12.11
CA ARG A 647 25.14 3.62 -13.30
C ARG A 647 26.36 4.44 -12.89
N TYR A 648 27.49 4.16 -13.52
CA TYR A 648 28.74 4.89 -13.29
C TYR A 648 28.97 5.95 -14.36
N ASP A 649 29.19 7.20 -13.97
CA ASP A 649 29.67 8.27 -14.83
C ASP A 649 31.18 8.50 -14.59
N ALA A 650 31.99 8.22 -15.61
CA ALA A 650 33.45 8.36 -15.53
C ALA A 650 33.92 9.81 -15.61
N ASN A 651 33.07 10.78 -15.99
CA ASN A 651 33.47 12.18 -16.12
C ASN A 651 33.54 12.87 -14.75
N ASP A 652 32.59 12.58 -13.88
CA ASP A 652 32.51 13.17 -12.53
C ASP A 652 32.71 12.14 -11.41
N HIS A 653 33.01 10.89 -11.78
CA HIS A 653 33.24 9.78 -10.86
C HIS A 653 32.06 9.51 -9.92
N THR A 654 30.85 9.61 -10.43
CA THR A 654 29.63 9.37 -9.65
C THR A 654 28.99 8.04 -9.99
N ILE A 655 28.34 7.43 -8.99
CA ILE A 655 27.43 6.30 -9.15
C ILE A 655 26.04 6.77 -8.80
N THR A 656 25.12 6.59 -9.74
CA THR A 656 23.69 6.73 -9.52
C THR A 656 23.11 5.35 -9.29
N TYR A 657 22.63 5.07 -8.07
CA TYR A 657 22.08 3.78 -7.70
C TYR A 657 20.68 3.58 -8.28
N TYR A 658 20.42 2.38 -8.76
CA TYR A 658 19.10 1.92 -9.22
C TYR A 658 18.45 0.94 -8.26
N GLY A 659 19.11 0.63 -7.13
CA GLY A 659 18.59 -0.22 -6.08
C GLY A 659 18.93 -1.70 -6.26
N ARG A 660 18.01 -2.58 -5.86
CA ARG A 660 18.26 -4.03 -5.74
C ARG A 660 17.19 -4.85 -6.43
N ASP A 661 17.62 -5.99 -7.03
CA ASP A 661 16.73 -6.93 -7.71
C ASP A 661 17.16 -8.39 -7.53
N LYS A 662 16.22 -9.33 -7.69
CA LYS A 662 16.39 -10.78 -7.60
C LYS A 662 16.92 -11.39 -8.91
N VAL A 663 18.01 -10.87 -9.43
CA VAL A 663 18.67 -11.35 -10.66
C VAL A 663 19.90 -12.20 -10.36
N LEU A 664 20.00 -12.73 -9.15
CA LEU A 664 21.00 -13.73 -8.77
C LEU A 664 20.32 -15.09 -8.58
N SER A 665 21.06 -16.16 -8.82
CA SER A 665 20.66 -17.54 -8.52
C SER A 665 21.84 -18.32 -7.94
N LEU A 666 21.55 -19.35 -7.15
CA LEU A 666 22.56 -20.33 -6.73
C LEU A 666 22.66 -21.41 -7.81
N ASP A 667 23.87 -21.71 -8.27
CA ASP A 667 24.11 -22.87 -9.12
C ASP A 667 24.25 -24.17 -8.30
N GLY A 668 24.28 -25.32 -8.98
CA GLY A 668 24.46 -26.62 -8.30
C GLY A 668 25.90 -26.87 -7.81
N GLU A 669 26.84 -25.96 -8.02
CA GLU A 669 28.26 -26.08 -7.70
C GLU A 669 28.67 -25.14 -6.54
N GLY A 670 27.70 -24.44 -5.91
CA GLY A 670 27.95 -23.56 -4.77
C GLY A 670 28.46 -22.17 -5.16
N SER A 671 27.91 -21.57 -6.21
CA SER A 671 28.20 -20.18 -6.57
C SER A 671 26.93 -19.36 -6.73
N LEU A 672 26.98 -18.08 -6.36
CA LEU A 672 26.02 -17.08 -6.78
C LEU A 672 26.30 -16.67 -8.21
N CYS A 673 25.35 -16.89 -9.08
CA CYS A 673 25.40 -16.56 -10.51
C CYS A 673 24.54 -15.33 -10.80
N SER A 674 25.05 -14.40 -11.60
CA SER A 674 24.28 -13.27 -12.07
C SER A 674 23.50 -13.65 -13.32
N ASN A 675 22.18 -13.38 -13.31
CA ASN A 675 21.29 -13.44 -14.46
C ASN A 675 20.98 -12.05 -15.03
N PHE A 676 21.81 -11.05 -14.72
CA PHE A 676 21.62 -9.69 -15.22
C PHE A 676 21.82 -9.64 -16.73
N ASP A 677 20.76 -9.31 -17.44
CA ASP A 677 20.67 -9.27 -18.90
C ASP A 677 20.78 -7.83 -19.49
N GLY A 678 21.16 -6.84 -18.64
CA GLY A 678 21.23 -5.43 -19.04
C GLY A 678 19.89 -4.70 -18.99
N SER A 679 18.83 -5.35 -18.54
CA SER A 679 17.53 -4.72 -18.36
C SER A 679 17.27 -4.36 -16.89
N TRP A 680 16.40 -3.37 -16.69
CA TRP A 680 15.98 -2.89 -15.37
C TRP A 680 14.53 -2.45 -15.38
N ILE A 681 13.93 -2.27 -14.22
CA ILE A 681 12.55 -1.80 -14.08
C ILE A 681 12.53 -0.30 -14.42
N CYS A 682 11.71 0.06 -15.41
CA CYS A 682 11.62 1.43 -15.95
C CYS A 682 10.17 1.92 -15.93
N LEU A 683 10.01 3.21 -15.64
CA LEU A 683 8.75 3.95 -15.79
C LEU A 683 8.84 4.80 -17.06
N ASN A 684 8.10 4.43 -18.13
CA ASN A 684 8.17 5.06 -19.44
C ASN A 684 9.62 5.17 -20.00
N GLY A 685 10.44 4.14 -19.80
CA GLY A 685 11.82 4.10 -20.23
C GLY A 685 12.85 4.71 -19.28
N GLU A 686 12.42 5.38 -18.21
CA GLU A 686 13.30 5.91 -17.17
C GLU A 686 13.54 4.82 -16.11
N PRO A 687 14.78 4.37 -15.86
CA PRO A 687 15.08 3.38 -14.85
C PRO A 687 14.69 3.88 -13.45
N LEU A 688 14.11 3.03 -12.64
CA LEU A 688 13.71 3.37 -11.27
C LEU A 688 14.76 2.92 -10.26
N TYR A 689 14.85 3.65 -9.16
CA TYR A 689 15.47 3.13 -7.94
C TYR A 689 14.46 2.23 -7.25
N VAL A 690 14.71 0.93 -7.23
CA VAL A 690 13.79 -0.06 -6.68
C VAL A 690 14.40 -0.83 -5.52
N GLU A 691 13.56 -1.17 -4.56
CA GLU A 691 13.84 -2.11 -3.48
C GLU A 691 12.78 -3.20 -3.49
N ILE A 692 13.18 -4.43 -3.21
CA ILE A 692 12.26 -5.56 -3.12
C ILE A 692 11.56 -5.49 -1.78
N VAL A 693 10.24 -5.55 -1.83
CA VAL A 693 9.35 -5.63 -0.67
C VAL A 693 9.08 -7.09 -0.34
N SER A 694 8.63 -7.85 -1.33
CA SER A 694 8.25 -9.25 -1.22
C SER A 694 8.66 -10.01 -2.48
N SER A 695 8.91 -11.31 -2.36
CA SER A 695 9.30 -12.16 -3.50
C SER A 695 8.81 -13.57 -3.29
N THR A 696 7.63 -13.87 -3.80
CA THR A 696 6.99 -15.20 -3.77
C THR A 696 7.27 -16.02 -5.03
N ALA A 697 6.68 -17.19 -5.14
CA ALA A 697 6.74 -18.01 -6.35
C ALA A 697 6.03 -17.32 -7.53
N SER A 698 4.93 -16.62 -7.27
CA SER A 698 4.04 -16.02 -8.28
C SER A 698 4.39 -14.57 -8.62
N ALA A 699 4.89 -13.78 -7.65
CA ALA A 699 5.09 -12.34 -7.83
C ALA A 699 6.34 -11.80 -7.12
N VAL A 700 6.78 -10.63 -7.58
CA VAL A 700 7.75 -9.80 -6.87
C VAL A 700 7.15 -8.42 -6.67
N GLU A 701 7.12 -7.94 -5.45
CA GLU A 701 6.71 -6.60 -5.13
C GLU A 701 7.91 -5.70 -4.92
N TYR A 702 7.84 -4.52 -5.52
CA TYR A 702 8.87 -3.50 -5.44
C TYR A 702 8.28 -2.20 -4.92
N LYS A 703 9.10 -1.43 -4.22
CA LYS A 703 8.87 0.00 -3.99
C LYS A 703 9.93 0.80 -4.73
N ALA A 704 9.50 1.83 -5.44
CA ALA A 704 10.41 2.77 -6.11
C ALA A 704 10.33 4.15 -5.45
N HIS A 705 11.48 4.72 -5.10
CA HIS A 705 11.53 6.03 -4.47
C HIS A 705 11.26 7.13 -5.49
N VAL A 706 10.26 7.95 -5.25
CA VAL A 706 9.80 8.99 -6.17
C VAL A 706 9.40 10.28 -5.43
N ASN A 707 9.38 11.37 -6.16
CA ASN A 707 8.63 12.56 -5.78
C ASN A 707 7.29 12.52 -6.54
N TYR A 708 6.20 12.42 -5.79
CA TYR A 708 4.86 12.42 -6.32
C TYR A 708 4.21 13.78 -6.09
N ASP A 709 4.05 14.54 -7.15
CA ASP A 709 3.44 15.89 -7.16
C ASP A 709 4.03 16.85 -6.11
N GLY A 710 5.36 16.79 -5.93
CA GLY A 710 6.08 17.64 -4.97
C GLY A 710 6.28 17.03 -3.59
N LYS A 711 5.78 15.82 -3.34
CA LYS A 711 5.93 15.08 -2.08
C LYS A 711 6.80 13.86 -2.28
N GLU A 712 7.64 13.55 -1.31
CA GLU A 712 8.40 12.31 -1.30
C GLU A 712 7.46 11.12 -1.08
N ALA A 713 7.62 10.07 -1.90
CA ALA A 713 6.72 8.92 -1.91
C ALA A 713 7.41 7.65 -2.38
N TYR A 714 6.76 6.51 -2.18
CA TYR A 714 7.08 5.24 -2.81
C TYR A 714 6.01 4.88 -3.85
N LEU A 715 6.44 4.62 -5.08
CA LEU A 715 5.61 4.00 -6.09
C LEU A 715 5.65 2.49 -5.87
N MET A 716 4.51 1.89 -5.58
CA MET A 716 4.37 0.44 -5.35
C MET A 716 4.14 -0.26 -6.68
N ILE A 717 4.85 -1.37 -6.89
CA ILE A 717 4.89 -2.09 -8.17
C ILE A 717 4.84 -3.58 -7.88
N THR A 718 3.92 -4.28 -8.52
CA THR A 718 3.90 -5.75 -8.53
C THR A 718 4.33 -6.26 -9.90
N ALA A 719 5.28 -7.18 -9.92
CA ALA A 719 5.71 -7.93 -11.10
C ALA A 719 5.19 -9.36 -11.00
N ASP A 720 4.26 -9.73 -11.86
CA ASP A 720 3.76 -11.09 -12.01
C ASP A 720 4.79 -11.94 -12.77
N ARG A 721 5.20 -13.07 -12.18
CA ARG A 721 6.26 -13.93 -12.74
C ARG A 721 5.78 -14.78 -13.91
N ASP A 722 4.52 -15.17 -13.93
CA ASP A 722 3.95 -16.05 -14.94
C ASP A 722 3.71 -15.28 -16.24
N THR A 723 3.18 -14.08 -16.13
CA THR A 723 2.86 -13.21 -17.28
C THR A 723 3.98 -12.24 -17.62
N ASN A 724 4.96 -12.05 -16.73
CA ASN A 724 6.01 -11.03 -16.82
C ASN A 724 5.43 -9.62 -17.01
N THR A 725 4.30 -9.34 -16.38
CA THR A 725 3.65 -8.03 -16.38
C THR A 725 3.97 -7.26 -15.12
N TYR A 726 4.08 -5.93 -15.25
CA TYR A 726 4.35 -5.02 -14.17
C TYR A 726 3.14 -4.11 -13.99
N THR A 727 2.65 -3.98 -12.76
CA THR A 727 1.48 -3.17 -12.42
C THR A 727 1.84 -2.19 -11.29
N ILE A 728 1.40 -0.95 -11.42
CA ILE A 728 1.48 0.02 -10.33
C ILE A 728 0.31 -0.27 -9.39
N THR A 729 0.60 -0.63 -8.15
CA THR A 729 -0.41 -0.96 -7.14
C THR A 729 -0.72 0.21 -6.20
N GLY A 730 0.00 1.32 -6.32
CA GLY A 730 -0.32 2.55 -5.60
C GLY A 730 0.86 3.50 -5.43
N VAL A 731 0.60 4.61 -4.77
CA VAL A 731 1.61 5.58 -4.31
C VAL A 731 1.45 5.74 -2.81
N ARG A 732 2.53 5.61 -2.05
CA ARG A 732 2.55 5.86 -0.61
C ARG A 732 3.44 7.06 -0.30
N LEU A 733 2.86 8.07 0.34
CA LEU A 733 3.62 9.23 0.77
C LEU A 733 4.57 8.87 1.91
N VAL A 734 5.79 9.41 1.85
CA VAL A 734 6.74 9.31 2.98
C VAL A 734 6.37 10.39 3.98
N ASP A 735 5.84 9.99 5.13
CA ASP A 735 5.61 10.91 6.23
C ASP A 735 6.87 10.97 7.12
N ASN A 736 7.63 12.03 6.96
CA ASN A 736 8.86 12.27 7.74
C ASN A 736 8.59 12.88 9.12
N ASN A 737 7.33 13.21 9.45
CA ASN A 737 7.03 14.06 10.59
C ASN A 737 6.48 13.31 11.81
N ASN A 738 6.20 12.00 11.71
CA ASN A 738 5.53 11.31 12.81
C ASN A 738 6.23 9.98 13.18
N ALA A 739 6.92 9.96 14.34
CA ALA A 739 7.52 8.74 14.87
C ALA A 739 6.45 7.68 15.24
N ALA A 740 5.22 8.10 15.56
CA ALA A 740 4.07 7.21 15.78
C ALA A 740 3.62 6.52 14.49
N ASN A 741 3.68 7.20 13.34
CA ASN A 741 3.40 6.60 12.01
C ASN A 741 4.37 5.47 11.62
N MET A 742 5.39 5.23 12.43
CA MET A 742 6.31 4.11 12.22
C MET A 742 5.73 2.74 12.56
N LEU A 743 4.62 2.68 13.29
CA LEU A 743 4.07 1.45 13.84
C LEU A 743 2.66 1.10 13.30
N VAL A 744 2.06 1.98 12.50
CA VAL A 744 0.79 1.71 11.82
C VAL A 744 0.97 1.80 10.30
N SER A 745 0.33 0.90 9.56
CA SER A 745 0.25 1.01 8.11
C SER A 745 -0.69 2.15 7.77
N SER A 746 -0.20 3.12 7.01
CA SER A 746 -1.07 4.15 6.45
C SER A 746 -2.08 3.49 5.52
N ARG A 747 -3.38 3.72 5.72
CA ARG A 747 -4.44 3.41 4.76
C ARG A 747 -4.26 4.16 3.43
N SER A 748 -3.43 5.20 3.43
CA SER A 748 -3.18 6.04 2.26
C SER A 748 -2.27 5.37 1.23
N VAL A 749 -2.70 4.25 0.66
CA VAL A 749 -2.30 3.92 -0.70
C VAL A 749 -3.09 4.87 -1.58
N LEU A 750 -2.46 5.97 -1.95
CA LEU A 750 -3.08 6.91 -2.88
C LEU A 750 -3.16 6.25 -4.25
N GLU A 751 -4.32 6.28 -4.86
CA GLU A 751 -4.40 6.07 -6.30
C GLU A 751 -3.55 7.15 -6.99
N PRO A 752 -2.64 6.76 -7.89
CA PRO A 752 -1.92 7.77 -8.66
C PRO A 752 -2.92 8.54 -9.54
N GLU A 753 -3.12 9.79 -9.23
CA GLU A 753 -4.07 10.64 -9.96
C GLU A 753 -3.54 11.03 -11.34
N ALA A 754 -4.42 10.97 -12.35
CA ALA A 754 -4.11 11.44 -13.68
C ALA A 754 -3.75 12.94 -13.68
N GLY A 755 -2.59 13.25 -14.23
CA GLY A 755 -2.06 14.61 -14.29
C GLY A 755 -1.03 14.93 -13.23
N LYS A 756 -0.94 14.15 -12.17
CA LYS A 756 0.11 14.29 -11.15
C LYS A 756 1.47 13.90 -11.71
N ALA A 757 2.50 14.48 -11.17
CA ALA A 757 3.88 14.23 -11.58
C ALA A 757 4.50 13.11 -10.75
N ILE A 758 5.16 12.18 -11.41
CA ILE A 758 6.07 11.22 -10.78
C ILE A 758 7.49 11.56 -11.24
N VAL A 759 8.38 11.82 -10.30
CA VAL A 759 9.80 12.07 -10.58
C VAL A 759 10.60 11.03 -9.82
N PRO A 760 11.30 10.11 -10.50
CA PRO A 760 12.18 9.16 -9.84
C PRO A 760 13.23 9.87 -8.99
N LEU A 761 13.49 9.37 -7.79
CA LEU A 761 14.54 9.86 -6.89
C LEU A 761 15.66 8.84 -6.82
N TYR A 762 16.89 9.31 -6.93
CA TYR A 762 18.07 8.45 -6.85
C TYR A 762 19.02 8.92 -5.78
N THR A 763 19.75 7.98 -5.22
CA THR A 763 20.95 8.25 -4.46
C THR A 763 22.15 8.26 -5.41
N GLN A 764 22.93 9.32 -5.37
CA GLN A 764 24.17 9.44 -6.15
C GLN A 764 25.35 9.67 -5.20
N THR A 765 26.39 8.85 -5.34
CA THR A 765 27.61 8.97 -4.55
C THR A 765 28.80 9.27 -5.45
N ASN A 766 29.58 10.27 -5.09
CA ASN A 766 30.87 10.53 -5.73
C ASN A 766 31.93 9.60 -5.12
N PHE A 767 32.53 8.77 -5.94
CA PHE A 767 33.50 7.75 -5.52
C PHE A 767 34.80 8.31 -4.95
N LEU A 768 35.20 9.50 -5.40
CA LEU A 768 36.48 10.12 -4.98
C LEU A 768 36.31 10.83 -3.64
N THR A 769 35.20 11.49 -3.43
CA THR A 769 34.96 12.30 -2.23
C THR A 769 34.16 11.56 -1.16
N GLY A 770 33.42 10.51 -1.53
CA GLY A 770 32.45 9.84 -0.67
C GLY A 770 31.18 10.66 -0.42
N GLU A 771 31.03 11.81 -1.08
CA GLU A 771 29.86 12.66 -0.95
C GLU A 771 28.64 12.00 -1.60
N THR A 772 27.57 11.91 -0.84
CA THR A 772 26.27 11.35 -1.30
C THR A 772 25.25 12.47 -1.37
N ARG A 773 24.44 12.46 -2.43
CA ARG A 773 23.33 13.39 -2.63
C ARG A 773 22.11 12.67 -3.24
N HIS A 774 20.94 13.25 -3.06
CA HIS A 774 19.74 12.84 -3.77
C HIS A 774 19.61 13.65 -5.07
N ILE A 775 19.28 12.98 -6.16
CA ILE A 775 19.05 13.60 -7.46
C ILE A 775 17.69 13.15 -8.03
N GLU A 776 17.10 14.02 -8.82
CA GLU A 776 15.85 13.74 -9.51
C GLU A 776 16.11 13.21 -10.92
N GLY A 777 15.29 12.24 -11.35
CA GLY A 777 15.23 11.74 -12.72
C GLY A 777 14.31 12.55 -13.62
N GLU A 778 13.96 12.00 -14.79
CA GLU A 778 13.04 12.66 -15.69
C GLU A 778 11.60 12.62 -15.16
N LYS A 779 10.94 13.77 -15.24
CA LYS A 779 9.54 13.92 -14.79
C LYS A 779 8.61 13.14 -15.73
N VAL A 780 7.88 12.19 -15.16
CA VAL A 780 6.80 11.47 -15.82
C VAL A 780 5.46 12.01 -15.31
N THR A 781 4.51 12.27 -16.20
CA THR A 781 3.15 12.64 -15.79
C THR A 781 2.27 11.41 -15.82
N PHE A 782 1.60 11.11 -14.71
CA PHE A 782 0.68 9.99 -14.62
C PHE A 782 -0.53 10.19 -15.55
N ARG A 783 -0.77 9.25 -16.45
CA ARG A 783 -1.84 9.31 -17.45
C ARG A 783 -2.15 7.92 -17.99
N ILE A 784 -3.29 7.77 -18.63
CA ILE A 784 -3.61 6.57 -19.41
C ILE A 784 -2.47 6.31 -20.39
N GLY A 785 -1.90 5.10 -20.36
CA GLY A 785 -0.76 4.69 -21.18
C GLY A 785 0.60 4.93 -20.51
N ILE A 786 0.66 5.25 -19.22
CA ILE A 786 1.90 5.08 -18.45
C ILE A 786 2.28 3.60 -18.49
N SER A 787 3.54 3.34 -18.77
CA SER A 787 4.04 1.97 -18.79
C SER A 787 5.10 1.78 -17.73
N ILE A 788 5.00 0.66 -17.02
CA ILE A 788 6.05 0.13 -16.20
C ILE A 788 6.45 -1.23 -16.75
N SER A 789 7.72 -1.44 -16.95
CA SER A 789 8.23 -2.63 -17.63
C SER A 789 9.71 -2.80 -17.36
N ARG A 790 10.20 -4.00 -17.57
CA ARG A 790 11.65 -4.25 -17.61
C ARG A 790 12.17 -3.88 -19.01
N GLU A 791 13.06 -2.89 -19.07
CA GLU A 791 13.61 -2.36 -20.32
C GLU A 791 15.14 -2.37 -20.31
N MET A 792 15.73 -2.44 -21.50
CA MET A 792 17.19 -2.37 -21.64
C MET A 792 17.72 -1.02 -21.16
N LEU A 793 18.69 -1.07 -20.28
CA LEU A 793 19.38 0.13 -19.79
C LEU A 793 20.09 0.88 -20.91
N PRO A 794 20.21 2.19 -20.83
CA PRO A 794 21.01 2.99 -21.75
C PRO A 794 22.44 2.46 -21.87
N SER A 795 23.03 2.58 -23.06
CA SER A 795 24.45 2.22 -23.24
C SER A 795 25.34 3.01 -22.26
N GLY A 796 26.23 2.32 -21.57
CA GLY A 796 27.07 2.94 -20.55
C GLY A 796 27.78 1.94 -19.65
N TYR A 797 28.37 2.46 -18.59
CA TYR A 797 29.05 1.67 -17.58
C TYR A 797 28.18 1.54 -16.34
N TYR A 798 28.12 0.33 -15.80
CA TYR A 798 27.34 -0.01 -14.61
C TYR A 798 28.24 -0.71 -13.62
N LEU A 799 27.96 -0.48 -12.35
CA LEU A 799 28.61 -1.17 -11.24
C LEU A 799 27.56 -1.98 -10.52
N SER A 800 27.90 -3.20 -10.19
CA SER A 800 27.02 -4.11 -9.46
C SER A 800 27.75 -4.79 -8.31
N THR A 801 26.99 -5.18 -7.33
CA THR A 801 27.47 -5.89 -6.13
C THR A 801 26.45 -6.96 -5.78
N ALA A 802 26.90 -8.17 -5.56
CA ALA A 802 26.05 -9.18 -4.94
C ALA A 802 25.96 -8.88 -3.44
N VAL A 803 24.74 -8.84 -2.93
CA VAL A 803 24.43 -8.59 -1.53
C VAL A 803 23.84 -9.85 -0.95
N ILE A 804 24.39 -10.35 0.15
CA ILE A 804 23.82 -11.46 0.91
C ILE A 804 23.49 -11.01 2.32
N SER A 805 22.47 -11.60 2.93
CA SER A 805 22.02 -11.24 4.28
C SER A 805 22.14 -12.41 5.23
N ASP A 806 22.46 -12.15 6.50
CA ASP A 806 22.43 -13.14 7.58
C ASP A 806 21.09 -13.17 8.31
N SER A 807 20.93 -14.02 9.31
CA SER A 807 19.70 -14.15 10.10
C SER A 807 19.33 -12.91 10.90
N ARG A 808 20.27 -11.99 11.15
CA ARG A 808 20.05 -10.72 11.83
C ARG A 808 19.59 -9.61 10.88
N GLY A 809 19.61 -9.88 9.54
CA GLY A 809 19.36 -8.88 8.52
C GLY A 809 20.58 -8.01 8.19
N ASP A 810 21.78 -8.34 8.70
CA ASP A 810 23.01 -7.66 8.30
C ASP A 810 23.36 -8.01 6.86
N ASN A 811 23.72 -7.01 6.06
CA ASN A 811 24.06 -7.15 4.65
C ASN A 811 25.58 -7.20 4.45
N TYR A 812 26.02 -8.13 3.62
CA TYR A 812 27.42 -8.30 3.23
C TYR A 812 27.54 -8.19 1.71
N TYR A 813 28.49 -7.40 1.27
CA TYR A 813 28.65 -7.02 -0.13
C TYR A 813 29.83 -7.75 -0.75
N SER A 814 29.67 -8.29 -1.94
CA SER A 814 30.78 -8.80 -2.73
C SER A 814 31.71 -7.68 -3.19
N LYS A 815 32.83 -8.01 -3.78
CA LYS A 815 33.63 -7.05 -4.56
C LYS A 815 32.76 -6.49 -5.67
N VAL A 816 32.98 -5.22 -5.99
CA VAL A 816 32.26 -4.50 -7.05
C VAL A 816 32.65 -5.06 -8.43
N ILE A 817 31.66 -5.26 -9.25
CA ILE A 817 31.78 -5.78 -10.61
C ILE A 817 31.39 -4.67 -11.58
N GLY A 818 32.24 -4.41 -12.56
CA GLY A 818 31.96 -3.50 -13.65
C GLY A 818 31.24 -4.21 -14.79
N SER A 819 30.28 -3.54 -15.43
CA SER A 819 29.61 -4.02 -16.62
C SER A 819 29.51 -2.90 -17.64
N SER A 820 29.81 -3.19 -18.92
CA SER A 820 29.47 -2.29 -20.03
C SER A 820 28.21 -2.82 -20.73
N VAL A 821 27.21 -1.98 -20.88
CA VAL A 821 25.98 -2.27 -21.62
C VAL A 821 26.02 -1.53 -22.94
N SER A 822 25.84 -2.24 -24.05
CA SER A 822 25.72 -1.68 -25.39
C SER A 822 24.64 -2.41 -26.16
N GLY A 823 23.42 -1.90 -26.10
CA GLY A 823 22.25 -2.62 -26.58
C GLY A 823 22.05 -3.91 -25.79
N LYS A 824 22.01 -5.07 -26.49
CA LYS A 824 21.92 -6.40 -25.84
C LYS A 824 23.27 -7.04 -25.49
N GLN A 825 24.38 -6.34 -25.72
CA GLN A 825 25.72 -6.84 -25.39
C GLN A 825 26.12 -6.35 -24.00
N ILE A 826 26.51 -7.28 -23.12
CA ILE A 826 27.02 -7.02 -21.78
C ILE A 826 28.42 -7.64 -21.72
N GLU A 827 29.35 -6.86 -21.25
CA GLU A 827 30.71 -7.30 -20.95
C GLU A 827 30.99 -6.99 -19.47
N ASN A 828 31.32 -8.01 -18.68
CA ASN A 828 31.61 -7.89 -17.26
C ASN A 828 33.13 -7.95 -17.01
N TRP A 829 33.60 -7.21 -16.01
CA TRP A 829 35.01 -7.25 -15.58
C TRP A 829 35.12 -6.97 -14.07
N THR A 830 36.23 -7.44 -13.49
CA THR A 830 36.59 -7.05 -12.11
C THR A 830 36.98 -5.57 -12.12
N LEU A 831 36.40 -4.83 -11.18
CA LEU A 831 36.76 -3.43 -11.01
C LEU A 831 38.21 -3.34 -10.53
N ASP A 832 39.09 -2.77 -11.35
CA ASP A 832 40.44 -2.39 -10.97
C ASP A 832 40.36 -1.04 -10.24
N GLU A 833 41.02 -0.91 -9.07
CA GLU A 833 41.04 0.34 -8.31
C GLU A 833 41.59 1.52 -9.11
N ARG A 834 42.42 1.24 -10.11
CA ARG A 834 42.86 2.22 -11.10
C ARG A 834 41.77 2.79 -11.98
N PHE A 835 40.70 2.02 -12.22
CA PHE A 835 39.52 2.49 -12.96
C PHE A 835 38.76 3.57 -12.19
N LEU A 836 38.80 3.51 -10.86
CA LEU A 836 38.17 4.49 -9.96
C LEU A 836 39.05 5.73 -9.68
N GLY A 837 40.20 5.83 -10.34
CA GLY A 837 41.10 7.00 -10.15
C GLY A 837 41.78 7.07 -8.76
N ARG A 838 41.85 5.96 -8.05
CA ARG A 838 42.62 5.87 -6.80
C ARG A 838 43.99 5.26 -7.11
N ASP A 839 45.01 6.13 -7.16
CA ASP A 839 46.40 5.68 -7.01
C ASP A 839 46.65 5.49 -5.50
N TYR A 840 46.90 4.26 -5.12
CA TYR A 840 47.38 3.96 -3.74
C TYR A 840 48.86 4.24 -3.64
#